data_b39756654514faaae66c93f401c1147a
#
_entry.id   b39756654514faaae66c93f401c1147a
#
_cell.length_a   1.000
_cell.length_b   1.000
_cell.length_c   1.000
_cell.angle_alpha   90.00
_cell.angle_beta   90.00
_cell.angle_gamma   90.00
#
_symmetry.space_group_name_H-M   'P 1'
#
loop_
_entity.id
_entity.type
_entity.pdbx_description
1 polymer ?
#
loop_
_entity_poly.entity_id
_entity_poly.type
_entity_poly.pdbx_seq_one_letter_code
_entity_poly.pdbx_strand_id
1 'polypeptide(L)'
;MSVHVRVRGGVGESIRRVDGLPKVRGEFEYASDLHWDGMLWGETLRSPHPHARIRSIEIEAAQSSPGVRAVILGGDVPGKKTFGLDVQDQPVLALEKVRYMGEAVAVVAAEQREQAREALKKIVVDYEELPVLSDPERALEADAPKLHGRGTNIIRTLRILHGNPDAPADVWVEGFYETGMQDQAPLGPEAGLAVPAEDGGVDLYVATQWLHVDQEQIAPCLDLPIEKVRLHLSGVGGAFGAREDLSMHIHACLLALKTRRPVKFAYSRQESFHGHVHRHPFRIWMRTGATRDGRLVNVQARLLADGGAYTSTSGPVIGNATTFAVGPYEVPNARLEGTAVFTNNLPCGAMRGFGAVQACVAFEGQMDKLATALQMDPIELRLKNAMKTGSVMPTGQPVRGTAPVAELLRRCVAMPMPAVEPPLDRDPMRLPGGAGNVGHGEGVKQGVGVAAGYKNLGYSEGFDDSSEAQVRLARERREPVAHVKTAGVEVGQGLQTIVTQIARTELGVERVVLDPADTAIGSAGSSSASRQTMMTGGAVQLACQAVREQLDRLGGLAKLDRPLEATRVYHHRVTREMDENGQGDPHVTFAFAAARAVVEVDTDLGLVRVLQLAVAQDVGKAINPQSVVGQIEGGSAQGLGLALMEEIELKDAKVRNASFTDYLIPTILDMPTVVSDLIEEPEPGVPFGAKGVGELSTVVVPAAVLAALRQATGRELSRVPVKPDDLIGLRPSPGYRTPPP
;
A
#
# COMPACT_ATOMS: atom_id res chain seq x y z
N MET A 1 -0.44 35.68 -18.26
CA MET A 1 0.10 34.43 -18.82
C MET A 1 1.63 34.52 -18.75
N SER A 2 2.25 33.83 -17.79
CA SER A 2 3.70 33.78 -17.70
C SER A 2 4.22 32.90 -18.87
N VAL A 3 5.10 33.45 -19.68
CA VAL A 3 5.80 32.68 -20.71
C VAL A 3 6.75 31.72 -19.99
N HIS A 4 6.32 30.45 -19.84
CA HIS A 4 7.21 29.43 -19.35
C HIS A 4 8.29 29.20 -20.40
N VAL A 5 9.52 29.56 -20.07
CA VAL A 5 10.69 29.18 -20.88
C VAL A 5 10.75 27.65 -20.81
N ARG A 6 10.62 26.99 -21.97
CA ARG A 6 10.68 25.52 -22.06
C ARG A 6 12.09 25.07 -21.69
N VAL A 7 12.26 24.54 -20.47
CA VAL A 7 13.52 23.98 -20.00
C VAL A 7 13.54 22.50 -20.30
N ARG A 8 14.67 21.96 -20.73
CA ARG A 8 14.86 20.53 -20.96
C ARG A 8 14.67 19.74 -19.66
N GLY A 9 13.87 18.71 -19.72
CA GLY A 9 13.57 17.86 -18.55
C GLY A 9 12.55 18.46 -17.58
N GLY A 10 11.64 19.30 -18.08
CA GLY A 10 10.51 19.84 -17.32
C GLY A 10 9.32 18.90 -17.23
N VAL A 11 8.21 19.43 -16.69
CA VAL A 11 6.93 18.72 -16.55
C VAL A 11 6.40 18.26 -17.91
N GLY A 12 5.97 17.00 -17.99
CA GLY A 12 5.46 16.37 -19.20
C GLY A 12 6.52 15.66 -20.06
N GLU A 13 7.79 15.79 -19.71
CA GLU A 13 8.86 15.08 -20.40
C GLU A 13 9.25 13.78 -19.68
N SER A 14 9.54 12.73 -20.46
CA SER A 14 10.08 11.46 -19.92
C SER A 14 11.58 11.60 -19.71
N ILE A 15 11.99 11.91 -18.49
CA ILE A 15 13.40 11.92 -18.10
C ILE A 15 13.76 10.68 -17.28
N ARG A 16 15.02 10.29 -17.34
CA ARG A 16 15.55 9.23 -16.48
C ARG A 16 15.47 9.65 -15.02
N ARG A 17 15.30 8.69 -14.16
CA ARG A 17 15.33 8.90 -12.70
C ARG A 17 16.64 9.57 -12.29
N VAL A 18 16.51 10.61 -11.45
CA VAL A 18 17.70 11.36 -10.95
C VAL A 18 18.56 10.50 -10.02
N ASP A 19 17.95 9.56 -9.31
CA ASP A 19 18.60 8.59 -8.40
C ASP A 19 18.96 7.25 -9.08
N GLY A 20 18.71 7.10 -10.38
CA GLY A 20 18.86 5.82 -11.08
C GLY A 20 20.31 5.42 -11.32
N LEU A 21 21.18 6.39 -11.65
CA LEU A 21 22.57 6.08 -12.00
C LEU A 21 23.38 5.48 -10.82
N PRO A 22 23.36 6.05 -9.60
CA PRO A 22 24.05 5.44 -8.47
C PRO A 22 23.47 4.07 -8.10
N LYS A 23 22.15 3.84 -8.27
CA LYS A 23 21.52 2.54 -8.02
C LYS A 23 22.05 1.45 -8.94
N VAL A 24 22.10 1.68 -10.25
CA VAL A 24 22.59 0.67 -11.21
C VAL A 24 24.10 0.45 -11.17
N ARG A 25 24.85 1.36 -10.55
CA ARG A 25 26.29 1.23 -10.34
C ARG A 25 26.65 0.60 -8.99
N GLY A 26 25.68 0.36 -8.11
CA GLY A 26 25.92 -0.12 -6.74
C GLY A 26 26.54 0.95 -5.84
N GLU A 27 26.42 2.21 -6.20
CA GLU A 27 26.93 3.39 -5.44
C GLU A 27 25.87 3.99 -4.50
N PHE A 28 24.61 3.53 -4.60
CA PHE A 28 23.50 4.01 -3.78
C PHE A 28 23.46 3.24 -2.48
N GLU A 29 23.53 3.95 -1.35
CA GLU A 29 23.51 3.37 -0.02
C GLU A 29 22.05 3.15 0.45
N TYR A 30 21.65 1.91 0.66
CA TYR A 30 20.38 1.56 1.29
C TYR A 30 20.53 1.53 2.80
N ALA A 31 19.43 1.61 3.54
CA ALA A 31 19.45 1.53 4.99
C ALA A 31 20.14 0.26 5.55
N SER A 32 20.08 -0.85 4.79
CA SER A 32 20.80 -2.08 5.09
C SER A 32 22.34 -1.97 4.94
N ASP A 33 22.82 -0.99 4.18
CA ASP A 33 24.25 -0.83 3.88
C ASP A 33 24.93 0.13 4.85
N LEU A 34 24.15 0.91 5.62
CA LEU A 34 24.68 1.88 6.58
C LEU A 34 25.73 1.25 7.50
N HIS A 35 26.83 1.97 7.66
CA HIS A 35 27.91 1.59 8.55
C HIS A 35 28.38 2.80 9.37
N TRP A 36 28.70 2.56 10.64
CA TRP A 36 29.27 3.57 11.54
C TRP A 36 30.37 2.94 12.40
N ASP A 37 31.46 3.65 12.56
CA ASP A 37 32.58 3.15 13.36
C ASP A 37 32.14 2.84 14.78
N GLY A 38 32.50 1.66 15.25
CA GLY A 38 32.14 1.18 16.57
C GLY A 38 30.68 0.82 16.78
N MET A 39 29.88 0.69 15.71
CA MET A 39 28.48 0.28 15.81
C MET A 39 28.32 -1.11 16.39
N LEU A 40 27.14 -1.34 16.98
CA LEU A 40 26.65 -2.61 17.43
C LEU A 40 25.58 -3.15 16.47
N TRP A 41 25.38 -4.46 16.50
CA TRP A 41 24.27 -5.11 15.81
C TRP A 41 23.13 -5.38 16.79
N GLY A 42 21.95 -4.92 16.43
CA GLY A 42 20.70 -5.22 17.12
C GLY A 42 19.96 -6.37 16.47
N GLU A 43 19.42 -7.29 17.29
CA GLU A 43 18.55 -8.41 16.85
C GLU A 43 17.37 -8.54 17.81
N THR A 44 16.24 -9.05 17.33
CA THR A 44 14.98 -9.14 18.08
C THR A 44 14.62 -10.59 18.37
N LEU A 45 14.34 -10.92 19.64
CA LEU A 45 13.68 -12.15 20.03
C LEU A 45 12.18 -12.05 19.75
N ARG A 46 11.66 -12.98 18.95
CA ARG A 46 10.25 -13.02 18.56
C ARG A 46 9.54 -14.23 19.13
N SER A 47 8.27 -14.05 19.50
CA SER A 47 7.45 -15.13 20.04
C SER A 47 7.22 -16.23 19.00
N PRO A 48 7.39 -17.53 19.37
CA PRO A 48 6.98 -18.65 18.53
C PRO A 48 5.47 -18.98 18.66
N HIS A 49 4.77 -18.33 19.60
CA HIS A 49 3.37 -18.60 19.90
C HIS A 49 2.47 -17.49 19.35
N PRO A 50 1.31 -17.83 18.78
CA PRO A 50 0.34 -16.85 18.30
C PRO A 50 -0.45 -16.19 19.45
N HIS A 51 -0.59 -16.87 20.60
CA HIS A 51 -1.22 -16.33 21.81
C HIS A 51 -0.71 -17.03 23.04
N ALA A 52 0.00 -16.31 23.89
CA ALA A 52 0.52 -16.87 25.13
C ALA A 52 0.73 -15.77 26.19
N ARG A 53 0.60 -16.14 27.45
CA ARG A 53 1.03 -15.33 28.57
C ARG A 53 2.53 -15.54 28.81
N ILE A 54 3.25 -14.49 29.09
CA ILE A 54 4.64 -14.54 29.53
C ILE A 54 4.65 -14.65 31.06
N ARG A 55 5.15 -15.78 31.60
CA ARG A 55 5.28 -16.01 33.03
C ARG A 55 6.59 -15.47 33.58
N SER A 56 7.68 -15.71 32.88
CA SER A 56 9.01 -15.19 33.20
C SER A 56 9.89 -15.10 31.95
N ILE A 57 10.92 -14.26 32.02
CA ILE A 57 11.97 -14.14 31.02
C ILE A 57 13.32 -14.13 31.76
N GLU A 58 14.18 -15.12 31.46
CA GLU A 58 15.53 -15.23 32.00
C GLU A 58 16.53 -14.76 30.95
N ILE A 59 17.37 -13.76 31.28
CA ILE A 59 18.29 -13.11 30.33
C ILE A 59 19.76 -13.17 30.75
N GLU A 60 20.08 -13.67 31.94
CA GLU A 60 21.42 -13.64 32.53
C GLU A 60 22.46 -14.33 31.65
N ALA A 61 22.11 -15.47 31.05
CA ALA A 61 22.98 -16.23 30.13
C ALA A 61 23.23 -15.46 28.82
N ALA A 62 22.23 -14.71 28.34
CA ALA A 62 22.36 -13.85 27.17
C ALA A 62 23.22 -12.61 27.49
N GLN A 63 22.96 -11.94 28.62
CA GLN A 63 23.72 -10.76 29.05
C GLN A 63 25.21 -11.06 29.27
N SER A 64 25.52 -12.26 29.76
CA SER A 64 26.90 -12.69 30.01
C SER A 64 27.61 -13.23 28.76
N SER A 65 26.93 -13.28 27.61
CA SER A 65 27.51 -13.80 26.37
C SER A 65 28.59 -12.88 25.80
N PRO A 66 29.68 -13.45 25.22
CA PRO A 66 30.76 -12.67 24.64
C PRO A 66 30.24 -11.66 23.59
N GLY A 67 30.69 -10.42 23.69
CA GLY A 67 30.37 -9.35 22.76
C GLY A 67 28.99 -8.72 22.97
N VAL A 68 28.12 -9.24 23.82
CA VAL A 68 26.83 -8.65 24.17
C VAL A 68 27.05 -7.38 25.03
N ARG A 69 26.35 -6.30 24.67
CA ARG A 69 26.46 -5.00 25.35
C ARG A 69 25.18 -4.58 26.06
N ALA A 70 24.02 -5.03 25.55
CA ALA A 70 22.74 -4.78 26.19
C ALA A 70 21.71 -5.85 25.81
N VAL A 71 20.82 -6.15 26.75
CA VAL A 71 19.55 -6.85 26.52
C VAL A 71 18.46 -5.94 27.10
N ILE A 72 17.36 -5.74 26.36
CA ILE A 72 16.23 -4.89 26.77
C ILE A 72 14.96 -5.72 26.68
N LEU A 73 14.13 -5.63 27.73
CA LEU A 73 12.80 -6.20 27.83
C LEU A 73 11.71 -5.11 27.84
N GLY A 74 10.44 -5.47 27.71
CA GLY A 74 9.34 -4.53 27.72
C GLY A 74 9.27 -3.64 28.98
N GLY A 75 9.68 -4.16 30.14
CA GLY A 75 9.79 -3.40 31.39
C GLY A 75 10.81 -2.27 31.34
N ASP A 76 11.88 -2.42 30.54
CA ASP A 76 12.99 -1.45 30.44
C ASP A 76 12.66 -0.25 29.53
N VAL A 77 11.61 -0.27 28.75
CA VAL A 77 11.18 0.87 27.93
C VAL A 77 10.88 2.06 28.85
N PRO A 78 11.55 3.20 28.72
CA PRO A 78 11.45 4.26 29.74
C PRO A 78 10.13 5.01 29.75
N GLY A 79 9.55 5.25 28.56
CA GLY A 79 8.33 6.02 28.40
C GLY A 79 7.09 5.15 28.15
N LYS A 80 6.29 5.53 27.15
CA LYS A 80 5.12 4.75 26.70
C LYS A 80 5.54 3.37 26.27
N LYS A 81 4.80 2.37 26.70
CA LYS A 81 5.10 0.96 26.40
C LYS A 81 4.49 0.51 25.06
N THR A 82 3.64 1.34 24.45
CA THR A 82 2.90 1.04 23.23
C THR A 82 3.02 2.16 22.21
N PHE A 83 2.92 1.80 20.94
CA PHE A 83 2.90 2.70 19.78
C PHE A 83 1.78 2.27 18.81
N GLY A 84 1.55 3.02 17.74
CA GLY A 84 0.60 2.72 16.66
C GLY A 84 0.12 3.99 15.97
N LEU A 85 -0.32 3.87 14.73
CA LEU A 85 -0.73 4.99 13.87
C LEU A 85 -2.11 5.55 14.26
N ASP A 86 -3.15 4.71 14.23
CA ASP A 86 -4.53 5.10 14.54
C ASP A 86 -4.79 4.98 16.05
N VAL A 87 -4.40 3.85 16.62
CA VAL A 87 -4.47 3.57 18.06
C VAL A 87 -3.14 3.02 18.54
N GLN A 88 -2.60 3.59 19.62
CA GLN A 88 -1.34 3.15 20.21
C GLN A 88 -1.53 1.90 21.06
N ASP A 89 -1.82 0.75 20.45
CA ASP A 89 -2.12 -0.51 21.13
C ASP A 89 -1.06 -1.61 20.96
N GLN A 90 -0.08 -1.43 20.07
CA GLN A 90 1.00 -2.40 19.86
C GLN A 90 2.14 -2.15 20.87
N PRO A 91 2.56 -3.16 21.66
CA PRO A 91 3.67 -2.99 22.59
C PRO A 91 5.00 -2.83 21.84
N VAL A 92 5.88 -1.99 22.37
CA VAL A 92 7.27 -1.88 21.89
C VAL A 92 7.98 -3.24 22.03
N LEU A 93 7.83 -3.87 23.18
CA LEU A 93 8.21 -5.26 23.45
C LEU A 93 7.11 -5.85 24.35
N ALA A 94 6.74 -7.10 24.11
CA ALA A 94 5.69 -7.77 24.85
C ALA A 94 5.95 -7.74 26.38
N LEU A 95 4.93 -7.39 27.14
CA LEU A 95 5.00 -7.28 28.61
C LEU A 95 4.46 -8.54 29.30
N GLU A 96 3.15 -8.71 29.24
CA GLU A 96 2.45 -9.79 29.96
C GLU A 96 2.05 -10.95 29.05
N LYS A 97 1.81 -10.67 27.78
CA LYS A 97 1.39 -11.67 26.78
C LYS A 97 1.76 -11.28 25.38
N VAL A 98 1.86 -12.28 24.54
CA VAL A 98 1.99 -12.15 23.09
C VAL A 98 0.64 -12.45 22.44
N ARG A 99 0.33 -11.74 21.33
CA ARG A 99 -0.95 -11.83 20.62
C ARG A 99 -0.84 -12.34 19.20
N TYR A 100 0.36 -12.46 18.67
CA TYR A 100 0.61 -13.06 17.35
C TYR A 100 1.98 -13.75 17.32
N MET A 101 2.14 -14.72 16.42
CA MET A 101 3.44 -15.38 16.18
C MET A 101 4.39 -14.40 15.51
N GLY A 102 5.51 -14.09 16.16
CA GLY A 102 6.49 -13.11 15.67
C GLY A 102 6.50 -11.78 16.44
N GLU A 103 5.65 -11.63 17.46
CA GLU A 103 5.66 -10.43 18.32
C GLU A 103 7.01 -10.29 19.03
N ALA A 104 7.54 -9.06 19.09
CA ALA A 104 8.83 -8.76 19.71
C ALA A 104 8.75 -8.93 21.24
N VAL A 105 9.69 -9.67 21.82
CA VAL A 105 9.74 -9.97 23.27
C VAL A 105 10.95 -9.34 23.93
N ALA A 106 12.11 -9.39 23.28
CA ALA A 106 13.35 -8.81 23.77
C ALA A 106 14.21 -8.33 22.60
N VAL A 107 15.14 -7.42 22.86
CA VAL A 107 16.15 -7.01 21.89
C VAL A 107 17.53 -7.07 22.50
N VAL A 108 18.52 -7.45 21.68
CA VAL A 108 19.93 -7.61 22.07
C VAL A 108 20.82 -6.73 21.20
N ALA A 109 21.81 -6.06 21.79
CA ALA A 109 22.90 -5.42 21.05
C ALA A 109 24.22 -6.13 21.33
N ALA A 110 24.99 -6.44 20.28
CA ALA A 110 26.29 -7.05 20.38
C ALA A 110 27.29 -6.49 19.36
N GLU A 111 28.59 -6.75 19.57
CA GLU A 111 29.68 -6.29 18.69
C GLU A 111 29.55 -6.85 17.26
N GLN A 112 29.02 -8.05 17.13
CA GLN A 112 28.82 -8.73 15.84
C GLN A 112 27.42 -9.29 15.79
N ARG A 113 26.87 -9.40 14.57
CA ARG A 113 25.51 -9.85 14.33
C ARG A 113 25.30 -11.29 14.85
N GLU A 114 26.26 -12.16 14.61
CA GLU A 114 26.24 -13.56 15.05
C GLU A 114 26.20 -13.68 16.56
N GLN A 115 26.93 -12.80 17.28
CA GLN A 115 26.91 -12.77 18.74
C GLN A 115 25.54 -12.37 19.28
N ALA A 116 24.88 -11.38 18.65
CA ALA A 116 23.51 -11.01 19.01
C ALA A 116 22.53 -12.18 18.79
N ARG A 117 22.62 -12.87 17.67
CA ARG A 117 21.80 -14.05 17.35
C ARG A 117 22.02 -15.22 18.30
N GLU A 118 23.26 -15.51 18.65
CA GLU A 118 23.57 -16.55 19.64
C GLU A 118 23.11 -16.18 21.05
N ALA A 119 23.14 -14.91 21.39
CA ALA A 119 22.61 -14.43 22.67
C ALA A 119 21.10 -14.58 22.74
N LEU A 120 20.34 -14.30 21.66
CA LEU A 120 18.91 -14.50 21.62
C LEU A 120 18.50 -15.95 21.94
N LYS A 121 19.27 -16.95 21.50
CA LYS A 121 19.00 -18.37 21.77
C LYS A 121 19.17 -18.73 23.27
N LYS A 122 19.82 -17.89 24.06
CA LYS A 122 20.04 -18.09 25.49
C LYS A 122 19.02 -17.37 26.36
N ILE A 123 18.15 -16.56 25.77
CA ILE A 123 17.01 -15.99 26.49
C ILE A 123 15.96 -17.10 26.64
N VAL A 124 15.59 -17.41 27.87
CA VAL A 124 14.56 -18.41 28.17
C VAL A 124 13.27 -17.68 28.53
N VAL A 125 12.19 -17.95 27.80
CA VAL A 125 10.86 -17.40 28.08
C VAL A 125 9.92 -18.53 28.47
N ASP A 126 9.34 -18.44 29.66
CA ASP A 126 8.28 -19.35 30.11
C ASP A 126 6.93 -18.84 29.62
N TYR A 127 6.34 -19.58 28.68
CA TYR A 127 5.05 -19.26 28.06
C TYR A 127 3.94 -20.16 28.57
N GLU A 128 2.81 -19.58 28.91
CA GLU A 128 1.53 -20.27 29.07
C GLU A 128 0.68 -20.04 27.82
N GLU A 129 0.51 -21.06 26.99
CA GLU A 129 -0.30 -20.94 25.78
C GLU A 129 -1.76 -20.63 26.11
N LEU A 130 -2.36 -19.74 25.35
CA LEU A 130 -3.74 -19.30 25.47
C LEU A 130 -4.56 -19.71 24.24
N PRO A 131 -5.91 -19.80 24.35
CA PRO A 131 -6.76 -20.08 23.21
C PRO A 131 -6.52 -19.08 22.07
N VAL A 132 -6.39 -19.59 20.83
CA VAL A 132 -6.12 -18.82 19.64
C VAL A 132 -7.42 -18.46 18.92
N LEU A 133 -7.59 -17.20 18.57
CA LEU A 133 -8.69 -16.66 17.78
C LEU A 133 -8.16 -16.27 16.39
N SER A 134 -8.32 -17.14 15.39
CA SER A 134 -7.79 -16.93 14.03
C SER A 134 -8.87 -16.67 12.97
N ASP A 135 -10.13 -16.93 13.29
CA ASP A 135 -11.24 -16.71 12.36
C ASP A 135 -11.94 -15.36 12.65
N PRO A 136 -11.99 -14.44 11.68
CA PRO A 136 -12.61 -13.13 11.86
C PRO A 136 -14.13 -13.20 12.08
N GLU A 137 -14.85 -14.22 11.56
CA GLU A 137 -16.27 -14.39 11.87
C GLU A 137 -16.48 -14.80 13.33
N ARG A 138 -15.66 -15.72 13.83
CA ARG A 138 -15.68 -16.12 15.24
C ARG A 138 -15.38 -14.94 16.17
N ALA A 139 -14.56 -13.97 15.75
CA ALA A 139 -14.24 -12.78 16.53
C ALA A 139 -15.46 -11.88 16.82
N LEU A 140 -16.51 -11.96 16.00
CA LEU A 140 -17.78 -11.23 16.18
C LEU A 140 -18.70 -11.86 17.23
N GLU A 141 -18.52 -13.12 17.56
CA GLU A 141 -19.41 -13.83 18.49
C GLU A 141 -19.25 -13.34 19.93
N ALA A 142 -20.34 -13.33 20.68
CA ALA A 142 -20.38 -12.77 22.02
C ALA A 142 -19.43 -13.49 22.99
N ASP A 143 -19.29 -14.80 22.86
CA ASP A 143 -18.46 -15.67 23.70
C ASP A 143 -17.01 -15.81 23.21
N ALA A 144 -16.63 -15.15 22.08
CA ALA A 144 -15.26 -15.15 21.60
C ALA A 144 -14.28 -14.56 22.63
N PRO A 145 -13.08 -15.13 22.77
CA PRO A 145 -12.02 -14.54 23.59
C PRO A 145 -11.78 -13.08 23.22
N LYS A 146 -11.75 -12.18 24.21
CA LYS A 146 -11.46 -10.75 23.97
C LYS A 146 -9.96 -10.54 24.07
N LEU A 147 -9.32 -10.23 22.94
CA LEU A 147 -7.86 -10.13 22.82
C LEU A 147 -7.28 -8.87 23.47
N HIS A 148 -8.07 -7.80 23.45
CA HIS A 148 -7.78 -6.53 24.12
C HIS A 148 -8.82 -6.27 25.22
N GLY A 149 -8.46 -5.50 26.24
CA GLY A 149 -9.35 -5.20 27.38
C GLY A 149 -10.59 -4.33 27.06
N ARG A 150 -10.99 -4.24 25.80
CA ARG A 150 -12.07 -3.34 25.33
C ARG A 150 -13.47 -3.98 25.34
N GLY A 151 -13.62 -5.22 25.82
CA GLY A 151 -14.92 -5.91 25.85
C GLY A 151 -15.42 -6.39 24.48
N THR A 152 -14.76 -6.04 23.40
CA THR A 152 -15.07 -6.44 22.02
C THR A 152 -13.80 -6.70 21.24
N ASN A 153 -13.89 -7.52 20.16
CA ASN A 153 -12.82 -7.66 19.16
C ASN A 153 -13.05 -6.77 17.94
N ILE A 154 -14.08 -5.93 17.92
CA ILE A 154 -14.31 -4.99 16.81
C ILE A 154 -13.32 -3.83 16.93
N ILE A 155 -12.58 -3.59 15.85
CA ILE A 155 -11.71 -2.41 15.70
C ILE A 155 -12.54 -1.21 15.28
N ARG A 156 -13.30 -1.36 14.18
CA ARG A 156 -14.18 -0.32 13.63
C ARG A 156 -15.33 -0.96 12.87
N THR A 157 -16.51 -0.34 12.94
CA THR A 157 -17.63 -0.58 12.03
C THR A 157 -18.01 0.73 11.35
N LEU A 158 -18.16 0.70 10.01
CA LEU A 158 -18.71 1.79 9.23
C LEU A 158 -19.98 1.32 8.54
N ARG A 159 -21.05 2.15 8.61
CA ARG A 159 -22.29 1.95 7.86
C ARG A 159 -22.50 3.09 6.89
N ILE A 160 -22.93 2.79 5.67
CA ILE A 160 -23.31 3.79 4.68
C ILE A 160 -24.71 3.44 4.16
N LEU A 161 -25.62 4.38 4.33
CA LEU A 161 -26.99 4.31 3.85
C LEU A 161 -27.23 5.40 2.81
N HIS A 162 -27.53 5.02 1.58
CA HIS A 162 -27.75 5.93 0.48
C HIS A 162 -29.10 5.65 -0.20
N GLY A 163 -29.87 6.69 -0.50
CA GLY A 163 -31.17 6.57 -1.16
C GLY A 163 -32.16 5.73 -0.34
N ASN A 164 -32.89 4.82 -1.01
CA ASN A 164 -33.76 3.83 -0.39
C ASN A 164 -33.10 2.45 -0.42
N PRO A 165 -32.46 1.99 0.67
CA PRO A 165 -31.76 0.69 0.70
C PRO A 165 -32.65 -0.54 0.46
N ASP A 166 -33.97 -0.38 0.51
CA ASP A 166 -34.96 -1.44 0.29
C ASP A 166 -35.65 -1.31 -1.09
N ALA A 167 -35.14 -0.42 -1.98
CA ALA A 167 -35.67 -0.26 -3.34
C ALA A 167 -35.65 -1.59 -4.10
N PRO A 168 -36.78 -2.01 -4.70
CA PRO A 168 -36.84 -3.25 -5.47
C PRO A 168 -36.08 -3.11 -6.79
N ALA A 169 -35.54 -4.23 -7.28
CA ALA A 169 -34.93 -4.34 -8.60
C ALA A 169 -35.53 -5.52 -9.35
N ASP A 170 -35.49 -5.48 -10.69
CA ASP A 170 -36.06 -6.53 -11.54
C ASP A 170 -35.21 -7.81 -11.51
N VAL A 171 -33.91 -7.67 -11.44
CA VAL A 171 -32.91 -8.76 -11.38
C VAL A 171 -31.98 -8.55 -10.23
N TRP A 172 -31.74 -9.58 -9.44
CA TRP A 172 -30.80 -9.60 -8.34
C TRP A 172 -29.77 -10.68 -8.52
N VAL A 173 -28.52 -10.37 -8.21
CA VAL A 173 -27.44 -11.36 -8.08
C VAL A 173 -26.80 -11.25 -6.71
N GLU A 174 -26.32 -12.38 -6.20
CA GLU A 174 -25.68 -12.51 -4.91
C GLU A 174 -24.31 -13.15 -5.05
N GLY A 175 -23.35 -12.77 -4.22
CA GLY A 175 -22.03 -13.35 -4.22
C GLY A 175 -21.36 -13.24 -2.86
N PHE A 176 -20.50 -14.20 -2.59
CA PHE A 176 -19.57 -14.21 -1.48
C PHE A 176 -18.15 -14.21 -2.07
N TYR A 177 -17.29 -13.30 -1.59
CA TYR A 177 -15.94 -13.10 -2.11
C TYR A 177 -14.94 -13.13 -0.98
N GLU A 178 -13.76 -13.70 -1.26
CA GLU A 178 -12.65 -13.77 -0.31
C GLU A 178 -11.35 -13.27 -0.93
N THR A 179 -10.56 -12.56 -0.14
CA THR A 179 -9.20 -12.19 -0.50
C THR A 179 -8.23 -12.67 0.57
N GLY A 180 -7.12 -13.27 0.17
CA GLY A 180 -6.08 -13.74 1.08
C GLY A 180 -5.23 -12.62 1.67
N MET A 181 -4.41 -12.96 2.65
CA MET A 181 -3.40 -12.08 3.22
C MET A 181 -2.21 -12.00 2.27
N GLN A 182 -1.86 -10.79 1.82
CA GLN A 182 -0.74 -10.56 0.90
C GLN A 182 0.35 -9.75 1.61
N ASP A 183 1.62 -10.15 1.44
CA ASP A 183 2.79 -9.37 1.87
C ASP A 183 3.12 -8.30 0.83
N GLN A 184 3.62 -7.14 1.26
CA GLN A 184 4.07 -6.08 0.37
C GLN A 184 5.33 -6.49 -0.41
N ALA A 185 6.07 -7.45 0.11
CA ALA A 185 7.26 -8.06 -0.48
C ALA A 185 8.32 -7.05 -1.00
N PRO A 186 8.64 -5.98 -0.24
CA PRO A 186 9.71 -5.08 -0.65
C PRO A 186 11.03 -5.87 -0.68
N LEU A 187 11.86 -5.67 -1.72
CA LEU A 187 13.14 -6.37 -1.82
C LEU A 187 14.12 -5.99 -0.72
N GLY A 188 14.16 -4.71 -0.33
CA GLY A 188 14.89 -4.27 0.85
C GLY A 188 14.07 -4.53 2.13
N PRO A 189 14.54 -5.37 3.07
CA PRO A 189 13.85 -5.57 4.34
C PRO A 189 13.97 -4.34 5.24
N GLU A 190 13.32 -4.36 6.40
CA GLU A 190 13.38 -3.33 7.42
C GLU A 190 14.83 -3.16 7.90
N ALA A 191 15.32 -1.93 7.85
CA ALA A 191 16.68 -1.60 8.26
C ALA A 191 16.83 -0.14 8.71
N GLY A 192 17.78 0.09 9.60
CA GLY A 192 18.15 1.41 10.07
C GLY A 192 19.29 1.37 11.08
N LEU A 193 19.81 2.55 11.38
CA LEU A 193 20.93 2.78 12.29
C LEU A 193 20.60 3.95 13.24
N ALA A 194 20.54 3.68 14.52
CA ALA A 194 20.37 4.70 15.55
C ALA A 194 21.73 5.12 16.11
N VAL A 195 22.00 6.43 16.18
CA VAL A 195 23.23 7.03 16.68
C VAL A 195 22.89 7.89 17.89
N PRO A 196 23.46 7.63 19.09
CA PRO A 196 23.22 8.48 20.25
C PRO A 196 23.90 9.82 20.05
N ALA A 197 23.20 10.93 20.37
CA ALA A 197 23.69 12.27 20.20
C ALA A 197 24.27 12.84 21.50
N GLU A 198 25.18 13.81 21.38
CA GLU A 198 25.85 14.45 22.54
C GLU A 198 24.88 15.21 23.46
N ASP A 199 23.75 15.68 22.90
CA ASP A 199 22.70 16.39 23.64
C ASP A 199 21.77 15.46 24.44
N GLY A 200 22.07 14.14 24.45
CA GLY A 200 21.29 13.11 25.09
C GLY A 200 20.08 12.61 24.24
N GLY A 201 19.97 13.10 23.02
CA GLY A 201 19.01 12.64 22.04
C GLY A 201 19.52 11.48 21.18
N VAL A 202 18.82 11.20 20.08
CA VAL A 202 19.16 10.14 19.11
C VAL A 202 18.90 10.60 17.68
N ASP A 203 19.83 10.28 16.78
CA ASP A 203 19.68 10.40 15.34
C ASP A 203 19.40 9.02 14.77
N LEU A 204 18.26 8.85 14.11
CA LEU A 204 17.83 7.60 13.50
C LEU A 204 17.86 7.71 11.96
N TYR A 205 18.77 6.98 11.33
CA TYR A 205 18.87 6.82 9.89
C TYR A 205 18.07 5.59 9.49
N VAL A 206 16.95 5.76 8.75
CA VAL A 206 15.99 4.67 8.61
C VAL A 206 15.29 4.67 7.25
N ALA A 207 14.90 3.48 6.81
CA ALA A 207 13.99 3.27 5.68
C ALA A 207 12.55 3.30 6.18
N THR A 208 11.84 4.41 5.94
CA THR A 208 10.44 4.63 6.34
C THR A 208 9.61 5.24 5.22
N GLN A 209 8.30 5.41 5.45
CA GLN A 209 7.36 6.17 4.59
C GLN A 209 6.93 7.51 5.22
N TRP A 210 7.14 7.74 6.53
CA TRP A 210 6.58 8.90 7.22
C TRP A 210 7.44 9.41 8.39
N LEU A 211 8.46 10.18 8.09
CA LEU A 211 9.44 10.65 9.07
C LEU A 211 8.84 11.28 10.34
N HIS A 212 7.89 12.21 10.20
CA HIS A 212 7.37 12.97 11.34
C HIS A 212 6.44 12.14 12.24
N VAL A 213 5.56 11.32 11.67
CA VAL A 213 4.70 10.44 12.47
C VAL A 213 5.50 9.34 13.16
N ASP A 214 6.59 8.87 12.55
CA ASP A 214 7.52 7.98 13.22
C ASP A 214 8.16 8.68 14.43
N GLN A 215 8.64 9.92 14.26
CA GLN A 215 9.20 10.74 15.33
C GLN A 215 8.20 10.91 16.48
N GLU A 216 6.94 11.23 16.17
CA GLU A 216 5.86 11.42 17.15
C GLU A 216 5.53 10.13 17.94
N GLN A 217 5.73 8.96 17.35
CA GLN A 217 5.55 7.67 18.03
C GLN A 217 6.77 7.24 18.84
N ILE A 218 7.99 7.52 18.33
CA ILE A 218 9.25 7.11 18.96
C ILE A 218 9.54 7.93 20.21
N ALA A 219 9.43 9.26 20.13
CA ALA A 219 9.81 10.17 21.22
C ALA A 219 9.11 9.84 22.56
N PRO A 220 7.79 9.62 22.63
CA PRO A 220 7.14 9.24 23.88
C PRO A 220 7.56 7.89 24.44
N CYS A 221 7.97 6.92 23.59
CA CYS A 221 8.46 5.62 24.03
C CYS A 221 9.86 5.71 24.64
N LEU A 222 10.68 6.66 24.17
CA LEU A 222 12.00 6.94 24.70
C LEU A 222 12.01 7.86 25.93
N ASP A 223 10.85 8.42 26.31
CA ASP A 223 10.72 9.48 27.32
C ASP A 223 11.63 10.70 27.01
N LEU A 224 11.66 11.07 25.73
CA LEU A 224 12.44 12.20 25.23
C LEU A 224 11.54 13.29 24.62
N PRO A 225 11.96 14.57 24.72
CA PRO A 225 11.37 15.63 23.90
C PRO A 225 11.49 15.32 22.42
N ILE A 226 10.48 15.70 21.63
CA ILE A 226 10.40 15.35 20.20
C ILE A 226 11.62 15.87 19.39
N GLU A 227 12.12 17.05 19.72
CA GLU A 227 13.27 17.68 19.08
C GLU A 227 14.60 16.94 19.33
N LYS A 228 14.64 16.03 20.30
CA LYS A 228 15.79 15.17 20.57
C LYS A 228 15.77 13.84 19.83
N VAL A 229 14.71 13.55 19.12
CA VAL A 229 14.58 12.37 18.28
C VAL A 229 14.57 12.82 16.82
N ARG A 230 15.69 12.74 16.13
CA ARG A 230 15.87 13.24 14.76
C ARG A 230 15.89 12.07 13.80
N LEU A 231 15.04 12.12 12.78
CA LEU A 231 14.96 11.08 11.76
C LEU A 231 15.55 11.59 10.44
N HIS A 232 16.38 10.75 9.85
CA HIS A 232 17.05 10.96 8.57
C HIS A 232 16.64 9.85 7.61
N LEU A 233 16.12 10.20 6.44
CA LEU A 233 15.75 9.22 5.44
C LEU A 233 16.98 8.55 4.86
N SER A 234 17.06 7.24 4.95
CA SER A 234 18.05 6.42 4.25
C SER A 234 17.46 5.79 2.98
N GLY A 235 18.30 5.16 2.17
CA GLY A 235 17.84 4.48 0.96
C GLY A 235 16.79 3.41 1.26
N VAL A 236 15.64 3.50 0.58
CA VAL A 236 14.50 2.58 0.75
C VAL A 236 14.42 1.62 -0.42
N GLY A 237 14.46 0.32 -0.15
CA GLY A 237 14.39 -0.76 -1.13
C GLY A 237 12.97 -1.23 -1.47
N GLY A 238 12.01 -0.28 -1.57
CA GLY A 238 10.59 -0.54 -1.74
C GLY A 238 9.82 -0.44 -0.43
N ALA A 239 8.53 -0.18 -0.49
CA ALA A 239 7.68 -0.05 0.71
C ALA A 239 6.26 -0.59 0.48
N PHE A 240 5.51 -0.05 -0.48
CA PHE A 240 4.15 -0.47 -0.85
C PHE A 240 3.12 -0.44 0.28
N GLY A 241 3.44 0.27 1.38
CA GLY A 241 2.64 0.38 2.60
C GLY A 241 3.29 -0.28 3.84
N ALA A 242 4.25 -1.21 3.68
CA ALA A 242 4.87 -1.92 4.79
C ALA A 242 5.64 -1.03 5.78
N ARG A 243 6.00 0.19 5.37
CA ARG A 243 6.83 1.10 6.14
C ARG A 243 6.07 2.34 6.63
N GLU A 244 4.75 2.25 6.72
CA GLU A 244 3.94 3.24 7.44
C GLU A 244 3.95 2.97 8.94
N ASP A 245 3.95 1.69 9.33
CA ASP A 245 4.08 1.27 10.72
C ASP A 245 5.56 1.16 11.14
N LEU A 246 5.82 1.43 12.42
CA LEU A 246 7.15 1.22 13.00
C LEU A 246 7.49 -0.27 13.07
N SER A 247 8.77 -0.59 12.83
CA SER A 247 9.30 -1.95 12.98
C SER A 247 10.40 -1.98 14.03
N MET A 248 11.66 -1.77 13.62
CA MET A 248 12.81 -1.80 14.52
C MET A 248 13.20 -0.42 15.09
N HIS A 249 12.48 0.63 14.74
CA HIS A 249 12.82 2.04 15.01
C HIS A 249 13.08 2.31 16.49
N ILE A 250 12.09 1.98 17.34
CA ILE A 250 12.20 2.19 18.81
C ILE A 250 13.27 1.27 19.40
N HIS A 251 13.37 0.02 18.92
CA HIS A 251 14.34 -0.96 19.38
C HIS A 251 15.78 -0.46 19.17
N ALA A 252 16.08 0.07 17.98
CA ALA A 252 17.40 0.62 17.66
C ALA A 252 17.74 1.81 18.56
N CYS A 253 16.80 2.74 18.74
CA CYS A 253 16.98 3.92 19.59
C CYS A 253 17.20 3.53 21.07
N LEU A 254 16.40 2.62 21.62
CA LEU A 254 16.57 2.14 23.01
C LEU A 254 17.94 1.53 23.25
N LEU A 255 18.41 0.66 22.34
CA LEU A 255 19.72 0.02 22.46
C LEU A 255 20.87 1.05 22.29
N ALA A 256 20.72 1.99 21.34
CA ALA A 256 21.73 3.04 21.13
C ALA A 256 21.88 3.95 22.37
N LEU A 257 20.78 4.40 22.95
CA LEU A 257 20.78 5.20 24.18
C LEU A 257 21.34 4.41 25.39
N LYS A 258 20.96 3.14 25.54
CA LYS A 258 21.43 2.28 26.62
C LYS A 258 22.93 1.99 26.55
N THR A 259 23.46 1.74 25.34
CA THR A 259 24.85 1.37 25.13
C THR A 259 25.76 2.58 24.91
N ARG A 260 25.16 3.75 24.59
CA ARG A 260 25.87 4.97 24.13
C ARG A 260 26.76 4.72 22.91
N ARG A 261 26.34 3.80 22.05
CA ARG A 261 27.00 3.43 20.78
C ARG A 261 25.97 3.35 19.67
N PRO A 262 26.36 3.58 18.41
CA PRO A 262 25.47 3.36 17.29
C PRO A 262 24.99 1.90 17.25
N VAL A 263 23.70 1.70 16.94
CA VAL A 263 23.10 0.36 16.85
C VAL A 263 22.35 0.22 15.51
N LYS A 264 22.74 -0.80 14.74
CA LYS A 264 22.16 -1.14 13.45
C LYS A 264 21.22 -2.34 13.57
N PHE A 265 20.06 -2.22 12.94
CA PHE A 265 19.17 -3.35 12.63
C PHE A 265 19.08 -3.56 11.11
N ALA A 266 18.98 -4.81 10.70
CA ALA A 266 18.60 -5.19 9.33
C ALA A 266 17.92 -6.57 9.41
N TYR A 267 16.60 -6.61 9.18
CA TYR A 267 15.85 -7.86 9.27
C TYR A 267 16.30 -8.86 8.20
N SER A 268 16.20 -10.14 8.52
CA SER A 268 16.19 -11.19 7.51
C SER A 268 14.85 -11.18 6.77
N ARG A 269 14.74 -11.84 5.62
CA ARG A 269 13.45 -11.98 4.94
C ARG A 269 12.40 -12.67 5.80
N GLN A 270 12.80 -13.74 6.50
CA GLN A 270 11.90 -14.44 7.41
C GLN A 270 11.43 -13.54 8.56
N GLU A 271 12.32 -12.74 9.13
CA GLU A 271 11.95 -11.79 10.17
C GLU A 271 11.03 -10.68 9.64
N SER A 272 11.26 -10.20 8.43
CA SER A 272 10.41 -9.23 7.75
C SER A 272 8.95 -9.69 7.69
N PHE A 273 8.67 -10.95 7.31
CA PHE A 273 7.31 -11.52 7.30
C PHE A 273 6.61 -11.50 8.67
N HIS A 274 7.35 -11.41 9.75
CA HIS A 274 6.79 -11.34 11.11
C HIS A 274 6.83 -9.94 11.71
N GLY A 275 7.67 -9.08 11.17
CA GLY A 275 8.04 -7.80 11.80
C GLY A 275 7.39 -6.56 11.21
N HIS A 276 6.49 -6.69 10.23
CA HIS A 276 5.70 -5.61 9.67
C HIS A 276 4.24 -6.02 9.43
N VAL A 277 3.40 -5.09 8.98
CA VAL A 277 1.98 -5.29 8.71
C VAL A 277 1.72 -5.80 7.30
N HIS A 278 0.55 -6.43 7.05
CA HIS A 278 0.20 -7.07 5.79
C HIS A 278 -1.13 -6.56 5.23
N ARG A 279 -1.47 -6.91 3.97
CA ARG A 279 -2.80 -6.67 3.40
C ARG A 279 -3.85 -7.45 4.17
N HIS A 280 -4.89 -6.77 4.61
CA HIS A 280 -6.03 -7.39 5.27
C HIS A 280 -6.69 -8.47 4.39
N PRO A 281 -6.87 -9.70 4.87
CA PRO A 281 -7.84 -10.63 4.28
C PRO A 281 -9.25 -10.10 4.46
N PHE A 282 -10.09 -10.30 3.44
CA PHE A 282 -11.50 -9.88 3.50
C PHE A 282 -12.43 -11.03 3.19
N ARG A 283 -13.61 -11.00 3.82
CA ARG A 283 -14.80 -11.74 3.45
C ARG A 283 -15.90 -10.74 3.10
N ILE A 284 -16.46 -10.85 1.91
CA ILE A 284 -17.40 -9.86 1.39
C ILE A 284 -18.67 -10.56 0.90
N TRP A 285 -19.79 -10.28 1.53
CA TRP A 285 -21.12 -10.66 1.08
C TRP A 285 -21.71 -9.50 0.30
N MET A 286 -22.17 -9.77 -0.89
CA MET A 286 -22.66 -8.71 -1.76
C MET A 286 -23.90 -9.14 -2.52
N ARG A 287 -24.86 -8.23 -2.62
CA ARG A 287 -26.09 -8.38 -3.40
C ARG A 287 -26.28 -7.14 -4.25
N THR A 288 -26.48 -7.34 -5.55
CA THR A 288 -26.59 -6.23 -6.51
C THR A 288 -27.84 -6.40 -7.35
N GLY A 289 -28.65 -5.36 -7.41
CA GLY A 289 -29.91 -5.31 -8.15
C GLY A 289 -29.86 -4.33 -9.31
N ALA A 290 -30.48 -4.75 -10.44
CA ALA A 290 -30.60 -3.92 -11.63
C ALA A 290 -32.01 -4.01 -12.24
N THR A 291 -32.35 -3.04 -13.09
CA THR A 291 -33.49 -3.11 -14.00
C THR A 291 -33.21 -4.11 -15.13
N ARG A 292 -34.23 -4.59 -15.83
CA ARG A 292 -34.06 -5.51 -16.97
C ARG A 292 -33.23 -4.93 -18.11
N ASP A 293 -33.21 -3.61 -18.27
CA ASP A 293 -32.38 -2.93 -19.26
C ASP A 293 -30.94 -2.68 -18.75
N GLY A 294 -30.56 -3.19 -17.56
CA GLY A 294 -29.22 -3.20 -17.02
C GLY A 294 -28.79 -1.92 -16.27
N ARG A 295 -29.70 -1.05 -15.82
CA ARG A 295 -29.34 0.03 -14.91
C ARG A 295 -29.29 -0.47 -13.48
N LEU A 296 -28.20 -0.17 -12.78
CA LEU A 296 -28.07 -0.47 -11.36
C LEU A 296 -29.11 0.28 -10.54
N VAL A 297 -29.74 -0.42 -9.62
CA VAL A 297 -30.78 0.12 -8.73
C VAL A 297 -30.33 0.12 -7.29
N ASN A 298 -29.70 -0.96 -6.84
CA ASN A 298 -29.41 -1.13 -5.42
C ASN A 298 -28.19 -2.05 -5.21
N VAL A 299 -27.32 -1.66 -4.26
CA VAL A 299 -26.20 -2.48 -3.81
C VAL A 299 -26.26 -2.63 -2.30
N GLN A 300 -26.24 -3.88 -1.85
CA GLN A 300 -26.12 -4.24 -0.44
C GLN A 300 -24.84 -5.02 -0.24
N ALA A 301 -23.97 -4.57 0.64
CA ALA A 301 -22.69 -5.23 0.90
C ALA A 301 -22.39 -5.27 2.39
N ARG A 302 -21.80 -6.38 2.83
CA ARG A 302 -21.20 -6.55 4.13
C ARG A 302 -19.75 -7.00 3.94
N LEU A 303 -18.82 -6.25 4.52
CA LEU A 303 -17.39 -6.49 4.41
C LEU A 303 -16.84 -6.79 5.80
N LEU A 304 -16.09 -7.87 5.94
CA LEU A 304 -15.40 -8.25 7.17
C LEU A 304 -13.91 -8.33 6.88
N ALA A 305 -13.14 -7.48 7.57
CA ALA A 305 -11.68 -7.44 7.48
C ALA A 305 -11.05 -8.08 8.72
N ASP A 306 -10.07 -8.95 8.49
CA ASP A 306 -9.20 -9.42 9.56
C ASP A 306 -8.08 -8.38 9.77
N GLY A 307 -8.08 -7.71 10.92
CA GLY A 307 -7.07 -6.72 11.31
C GLY A 307 -5.83 -7.34 11.95
N GLY A 308 -5.87 -8.64 12.27
CA GLY A 308 -4.81 -9.28 13.04
C GLY A 308 -4.75 -8.79 14.49
N ALA A 309 -3.56 -8.86 15.07
CA ALA A 309 -3.38 -8.69 16.51
C ALA A 309 -3.48 -7.23 17.01
N TYR A 310 -3.29 -6.23 16.15
CA TYR A 310 -3.25 -4.81 16.52
C TYR A 310 -3.95 -3.93 15.51
N THR A 311 -4.32 -2.70 15.93
CA THR A 311 -5.15 -1.80 15.12
C THR A 311 -4.46 -1.34 13.84
N SER A 312 -3.20 -0.88 13.90
CA SER A 312 -2.50 -0.27 12.77
C SER A 312 -3.40 0.69 11.98
N THR A 313 -3.61 0.47 10.69
CA THR A 313 -4.52 1.25 9.82
C THR A 313 -5.81 0.50 9.45
N SER A 314 -6.22 -0.51 10.23
CA SER A 314 -7.42 -1.32 9.92
C SER A 314 -8.71 -0.49 9.87
N GLY A 315 -8.81 0.55 10.71
CA GLY A 315 -9.93 1.49 10.71
C GLY A 315 -10.10 2.22 9.36
N PRO A 316 -9.09 2.93 8.87
CA PRO A 316 -9.11 3.57 7.55
C PRO A 316 -9.24 2.59 6.38
N VAL A 317 -8.63 1.39 6.44
CA VAL A 317 -8.74 0.37 5.36
C VAL A 317 -10.17 -0.11 5.19
N ILE A 318 -10.88 -0.46 6.30
CA ILE A 318 -12.28 -0.88 6.21
C ILE A 318 -13.18 0.28 5.80
N GLY A 319 -12.87 1.52 6.22
CA GLY A 319 -13.57 2.72 5.79
C GLY A 319 -13.52 2.90 4.26
N ASN A 320 -12.33 2.84 3.69
CA ASN A 320 -12.14 2.91 2.22
C ASN A 320 -12.84 1.75 1.49
N ALA A 321 -12.64 0.50 1.94
CA ALA A 321 -13.25 -0.65 1.30
C ALA A 321 -14.78 -0.54 1.26
N THR A 322 -15.40 -0.08 2.35
CA THR A 322 -16.86 0.11 2.45
C THR A 322 -17.33 1.23 1.53
N THR A 323 -16.64 2.37 1.51
CA THR A 323 -16.97 3.51 0.65
C THR A 323 -16.90 3.15 -0.83
N PHE A 324 -15.95 2.30 -1.22
CA PHE A 324 -15.73 1.91 -2.62
C PHE A 324 -16.46 0.64 -3.04
N ALA A 325 -17.27 0.04 -2.18
CA ALA A 325 -17.92 -1.25 -2.44
C ALA A 325 -18.93 -1.24 -3.61
N VAL A 326 -19.39 -0.08 -4.07
CA VAL A 326 -20.28 0.01 -5.25
C VAL A 326 -19.53 0.04 -6.59
N GLY A 327 -18.21 0.17 -6.57
CA GLY A 327 -17.41 0.36 -7.78
C GLY A 327 -17.56 1.78 -8.38
N PRO A 328 -16.89 2.04 -9.53
CA PRO A 328 -16.99 3.31 -10.23
C PRO A 328 -18.30 3.41 -11.04
N TYR A 329 -19.44 3.12 -10.40
CA TYR A 329 -20.75 3.05 -11.02
C TYR A 329 -21.76 3.96 -10.34
N GLU A 330 -22.72 4.47 -11.11
CA GLU A 330 -23.88 5.22 -10.60
C GLU A 330 -24.87 4.26 -9.95
N VAL A 331 -24.99 4.30 -8.63
CA VAL A 331 -25.88 3.45 -7.83
C VAL A 331 -26.79 4.33 -6.99
N PRO A 332 -28.09 4.41 -7.28
CA PRO A 332 -29.00 5.34 -6.58
C PRO A 332 -29.36 4.90 -5.16
N ASN A 333 -29.19 3.63 -4.81
CA ASN A 333 -29.51 3.14 -3.48
C ASN A 333 -28.44 2.14 -2.99
N ALA A 334 -28.00 2.28 -1.74
CA ALA A 334 -27.02 1.39 -1.17
C ALA A 334 -27.18 1.21 0.35
N ARG A 335 -26.88 -0.02 0.81
CA ARG A 335 -26.65 -0.35 2.22
C ARG A 335 -25.31 -1.07 2.30
N LEU A 336 -24.30 -0.38 2.83
CA LEU A 336 -22.96 -0.92 2.95
C LEU A 336 -22.57 -0.96 4.42
N GLU A 337 -22.02 -2.08 4.87
CA GLU A 337 -21.50 -2.25 6.22
C GLU A 337 -20.12 -2.90 6.16
N GLY A 338 -19.12 -2.26 6.75
CA GLY A 338 -17.76 -2.77 6.85
C GLY A 338 -17.34 -2.86 8.31
N THR A 339 -16.80 -4.01 8.71
CA THR A 339 -16.29 -4.25 10.06
C THR A 339 -14.88 -4.81 10.00
N ALA A 340 -13.95 -4.23 10.77
CA ALA A 340 -12.62 -4.77 11.00
C ALA A 340 -12.56 -5.35 12.42
N VAL A 341 -11.89 -6.49 12.59
CA VAL A 341 -11.82 -7.22 13.86
C VAL A 341 -10.39 -7.61 14.23
N PHE A 342 -10.13 -7.72 15.53
CA PHE A 342 -8.91 -8.32 16.08
C PHE A 342 -8.94 -9.84 15.98
N THR A 343 -7.81 -10.42 15.62
CA THR A 343 -7.51 -11.86 15.70
C THR A 343 -6.10 -12.09 16.23
N ASN A 344 -5.68 -13.34 16.43
CA ASN A 344 -4.28 -13.67 16.71
C ASN A 344 -3.43 -13.87 15.44
N ASN A 345 -3.96 -13.52 14.28
CA ASN A 345 -3.20 -13.52 13.04
C ASN A 345 -2.18 -12.38 13.03
N LEU A 346 -1.28 -12.39 12.05
CA LEU A 346 -0.32 -11.30 11.85
C LEU A 346 -1.05 -9.95 11.78
N PRO A 347 -0.46 -8.86 12.32
CA PRO A 347 -1.03 -7.53 12.19
C PRO A 347 -1.23 -7.14 10.71
N CYS A 348 -2.38 -6.58 10.41
CA CYS A 348 -2.69 -6.05 9.08
C CYS A 348 -2.66 -4.51 9.10
N GLY A 349 -2.19 -3.94 8.02
CA GLY A 349 -2.05 -2.49 7.88
C GLY A 349 -2.07 -2.05 6.42
N ALA A 350 -1.35 -0.98 6.13
CA ALA A 350 -1.34 -0.38 4.81
C ALA A 350 -0.68 -1.30 3.77
N MET A 351 -1.37 -1.49 2.66
CA MET A 351 -0.80 -2.03 1.44
C MET A 351 -1.45 -1.37 0.22
N ARG A 352 -0.64 -1.17 -0.83
CA ARG A 352 -1.01 -0.54 -2.11
C ARG A 352 -2.42 -0.90 -2.55
N GLY A 353 -3.31 0.10 -2.70
CA GLY A 353 -4.74 -0.04 -2.99
C GLY A 353 -5.67 0.07 -1.77
N PHE A 354 -5.20 -0.14 -0.54
CA PHE A 354 -5.79 0.25 0.75
C PHE A 354 -7.31 0.02 0.85
N GLY A 355 -7.75 -1.25 0.76
CA GLY A 355 -9.17 -1.64 0.81
C GLY A 355 -9.88 -1.65 -0.54
N ALA A 356 -9.52 -0.77 -1.47
CA ALA A 356 -10.16 -0.71 -2.79
C ALA A 356 -9.91 -1.96 -3.64
N VAL A 357 -8.78 -2.64 -3.47
CA VAL A 357 -8.45 -3.90 -4.18
C VAL A 357 -9.44 -4.99 -3.83
N GLN A 358 -9.69 -5.18 -2.53
CA GLN A 358 -10.59 -6.21 -2.02
C GLN A 358 -12.04 -5.94 -2.46
N ALA A 359 -12.48 -4.68 -2.34
CA ALA A 359 -13.80 -4.26 -2.83
C ALA A 359 -13.95 -4.47 -4.34
N CYS A 360 -12.88 -4.20 -5.14
CA CYS A 360 -12.91 -4.35 -6.59
C CYS A 360 -13.17 -5.80 -7.03
N VAL A 361 -12.56 -6.77 -6.37
CA VAL A 361 -12.81 -8.19 -6.63
C VAL A 361 -14.30 -8.54 -6.48
N ALA A 362 -14.96 -7.96 -5.48
CA ALA A 362 -16.37 -8.23 -5.20
C ALA A 362 -17.31 -7.50 -6.17
N PHE A 363 -17.22 -6.18 -6.30
CA PHE A 363 -18.17 -5.44 -7.13
C PHE A 363 -18.01 -5.78 -8.62
N GLU A 364 -16.81 -6.04 -9.12
CA GLU A 364 -16.59 -6.48 -10.50
C GLU A 364 -17.10 -7.91 -10.73
N GLY A 365 -16.97 -8.79 -9.71
CA GLY A 365 -17.62 -10.10 -9.74
C GLY A 365 -19.14 -10.03 -9.79
N GLN A 366 -19.76 -9.04 -9.13
CA GLN A 366 -21.20 -8.78 -9.23
C GLN A 366 -21.60 -8.27 -10.62
N MET A 367 -20.79 -7.40 -11.24
CA MET A 367 -21.05 -6.91 -12.60
C MET A 367 -21.03 -8.04 -13.62
N ASP A 368 -20.10 -9.01 -13.51
CA ASP A 368 -20.07 -10.19 -14.37
C ASP A 368 -21.31 -11.08 -14.18
N LYS A 369 -21.73 -11.32 -12.93
CA LYS A 369 -22.95 -12.08 -12.62
C LYS A 369 -24.21 -11.40 -13.17
N LEU A 370 -24.31 -10.07 -13.01
CA LEU A 370 -25.42 -9.30 -13.58
C LEU A 370 -25.45 -9.37 -15.10
N ALA A 371 -24.30 -9.21 -15.76
CA ALA A 371 -24.21 -9.33 -17.23
C ALA A 371 -24.72 -10.69 -17.71
N THR A 372 -24.33 -11.75 -17.03
CA THR A 372 -24.79 -13.11 -17.30
C THR A 372 -26.33 -13.26 -17.10
N ALA A 373 -26.85 -12.80 -15.96
CA ALA A 373 -28.26 -12.89 -15.60
C ALA A 373 -29.15 -12.06 -16.55
N LEU A 374 -28.67 -10.95 -17.05
CA LEU A 374 -29.35 -10.05 -17.99
C LEU A 374 -29.13 -10.45 -19.46
N GLN A 375 -28.24 -11.43 -19.74
CA GLN A 375 -27.79 -11.78 -21.08
C GLN A 375 -27.28 -10.56 -21.87
N MET A 376 -26.56 -9.69 -21.17
CA MET A 376 -25.99 -8.42 -21.69
C MET A 376 -24.48 -8.54 -21.81
N ASP A 377 -23.89 -7.85 -22.79
CA ASP A 377 -22.44 -7.75 -22.89
C ASP A 377 -21.86 -7.10 -21.61
N PRO A 378 -20.83 -7.70 -20.97
CA PRO A 378 -20.26 -7.17 -19.74
C PRO A 378 -19.70 -5.75 -19.86
N ILE A 379 -19.26 -5.35 -21.06
CA ILE A 379 -18.75 -3.99 -21.30
C ILE A 379 -19.90 -3.00 -21.43
N GLU A 380 -20.97 -3.38 -22.16
CA GLU A 380 -22.16 -2.54 -22.28
C GLU A 380 -22.80 -2.26 -20.92
N LEU A 381 -22.90 -3.27 -20.05
CA LEU A 381 -23.43 -3.12 -18.70
C LEU A 381 -22.60 -2.10 -17.89
N ARG A 382 -21.27 -2.20 -17.96
CA ARG A 382 -20.36 -1.27 -17.28
C ARG A 382 -20.46 0.15 -17.85
N LEU A 383 -20.46 0.31 -19.16
CA LEU A 383 -20.59 1.61 -19.84
C LEU A 383 -21.90 2.31 -19.49
N LYS A 384 -22.99 1.56 -19.39
CA LYS A 384 -24.33 2.07 -19.05
C LYS A 384 -24.40 2.70 -17.66
N ASN A 385 -23.61 2.16 -16.73
CA ASN A 385 -23.62 2.56 -15.32
C ASN A 385 -22.38 3.35 -14.90
N ALA A 386 -21.44 3.62 -15.81
CA ALA A 386 -20.17 4.26 -15.51
C ALA A 386 -20.36 5.63 -14.86
N MET A 387 -19.64 5.89 -13.75
CA MET A 387 -19.54 7.22 -13.15
C MET A 387 -18.96 8.24 -14.13
N LYS A 388 -19.33 9.49 -13.94
CA LYS A 388 -18.84 10.67 -14.66
C LYS A 388 -18.67 11.82 -13.68
N THR A 389 -18.04 12.89 -14.11
CA THR A 389 -18.00 14.15 -13.35
C THR A 389 -19.40 14.55 -12.93
N GLY A 390 -19.60 14.83 -11.64
CA GLY A 390 -20.87 15.14 -11.03
C GLY A 390 -21.68 13.96 -10.51
N SER A 391 -21.29 12.71 -10.80
CA SER A 391 -21.91 11.53 -10.17
C SER A 391 -21.77 11.59 -8.65
N VAL A 392 -22.77 11.05 -7.94
CA VAL A 392 -22.82 11.09 -6.47
C VAL A 392 -22.38 9.73 -5.91
N MET A 393 -21.43 9.76 -5.00
CA MET A 393 -20.96 8.60 -4.24
C MET A 393 -22.03 8.12 -3.24
N PRO A 394 -21.97 6.87 -2.75
CA PRO A 394 -22.87 6.42 -1.68
C PRO A 394 -22.78 7.24 -0.40
N THR A 395 -21.69 7.95 -0.18
CA THR A 395 -21.49 8.88 0.93
C THR A 395 -22.20 10.24 0.73
N GLY A 396 -22.92 10.44 -0.38
CA GLY A 396 -23.50 11.71 -0.76
C GLY A 396 -22.49 12.71 -1.37
N GLN A 397 -21.20 12.36 -1.38
CA GLN A 397 -20.17 13.21 -1.97
C GLN A 397 -20.28 13.23 -3.50
N PRO A 398 -20.32 14.42 -4.15
CA PRO A 398 -20.24 14.50 -5.61
C PRO A 398 -18.78 14.30 -6.07
N VAL A 399 -18.61 13.62 -7.19
CA VAL A 399 -17.32 13.53 -7.91
C VAL A 399 -17.08 14.86 -8.61
N ARG A 400 -16.29 15.74 -8.01
CA ARG A 400 -16.04 17.11 -8.52
C ARG A 400 -14.99 17.17 -9.61
N GLY A 401 -14.02 16.24 -9.56
CA GLY A 401 -12.95 16.13 -10.53
C GLY A 401 -13.34 15.36 -11.79
N THR A 402 -12.36 15.10 -12.63
CA THR A 402 -12.54 14.32 -13.85
C THR A 402 -12.81 12.84 -13.51
N ALA A 403 -13.79 12.22 -14.19
CA ALA A 403 -14.17 10.83 -13.99
C ALA A 403 -14.43 10.14 -15.36
N PRO A 404 -13.38 9.85 -16.14
CA PRO A 404 -13.51 9.34 -17.52
C PRO A 404 -13.73 7.82 -17.57
N VAL A 405 -14.57 7.24 -16.70
CA VAL A 405 -14.72 5.78 -16.53
C VAL A 405 -15.14 5.10 -17.83
N ALA A 406 -16.13 5.65 -18.54
CA ALA A 406 -16.58 5.10 -19.80
C ALA A 406 -15.49 5.14 -20.88
N GLU A 407 -14.69 6.20 -20.92
CA GLU A 407 -13.58 6.34 -21.87
C GLU A 407 -12.45 5.37 -21.54
N LEU A 408 -12.10 5.21 -20.26
CA LEU A 408 -11.12 4.22 -19.80
C LEU A 408 -11.49 2.80 -20.22
N LEU A 409 -12.77 2.41 -20.07
CA LEU A 409 -13.28 1.12 -20.50
C LEU A 409 -13.15 0.95 -22.01
N ARG A 410 -13.57 1.95 -22.81
CA ARG A 410 -13.47 1.88 -24.29
C ARG A 410 -12.03 1.76 -24.76
N ARG A 411 -11.13 2.60 -24.24
CA ARG A 411 -9.70 2.56 -24.60
C ARG A 411 -9.05 1.25 -24.18
N CYS A 412 -9.33 0.78 -22.98
CA CYS A 412 -8.80 -0.48 -22.47
C CYS A 412 -9.19 -1.67 -23.37
N VAL A 413 -10.45 -1.76 -23.79
CA VAL A 413 -10.94 -2.81 -24.68
C VAL A 413 -10.39 -2.67 -26.11
N ALA A 414 -10.19 -1.45 -26.59
CA ALA A 414 -9.67 -1.17 -27.92
C ALA A 414 -8.18 -1.43 -28.09
N MET A 415 -7.40 -1.57 -27.02
CA MET A 415 -5.98 -1.91 -27.12
C MET A 415 -5.77 -3.21 -27.90
N PRO A 416 -4.69 -3.34 -28.68
CA PRO A 416 -4.42 -4.54 -29.47
C PRO A 416 -4.45 -5.81 -28.60
N MET A 417 -5.09 -6.86 -29.14
CA MET A 417 -5.06 -8.19 -28.53
C MET A 417 -3.71 -8.86 -28.77
N PRO A 418 -3.21 -9.69 -27.85
CA PRO A 418 -1.99 -10.44 -28.10
C PRO A 418 -2.20 -11.43 -29.24
N ALA A 419 -1.13 -11.69 -30.00
CA ALA A 419 -1.12 -12.79 -30.95
C ALA A 419 -1.20 -14.12 -30.16
N VAL A 420 -2.12 -14.96 -30.55
CA VAL A 420 -2.35 -16.26 -29.90
C VAL A 420 -2.04 -17.37 -30.89
N GLU A 421 -1.11 -18.24 -30.52
CA GLU A 421 -0.79 -19.46 -31.26
C GLU A 421 -1.75 -20.60 -30.85
N PRO A 422 -2.15 -21.47 -31.77
CA PRO A 422 -2.90 -22.67 -31.38
C PRO A 422 -2.13 -23.46 -30.30
N PRO A 423 -2.80 -23.96 -29.24
CA PRO A 423 -2.11 -24.64 -28.15
C PRO A 423 -1.50 -25.99 -28.54
N LEU A 424 -2.15 -26.72 -29.46
CA LEU A 424 -1.61 -27.98 -30.01
C LEU A 424 -0.37 -27.74 -30.85
N ASP A 425 0.60 -28.58 -30.69
CA ASP A 425 1.93 -28.51 -31.36
C ASP A 425 2.79 -27.27 -30.96
N ARG A 426 2.41 -26.59 -29.91
CA ARG A 426 3.18 -25.46 -29.37
C ARG A 426 4.38 -25.97 -28.55
N ASP A 427 5.46 -25.16 -28.52
CA ASP A 427 6.55 -25.37 -27.57
C ASP A 427 5.99 -25.50 -26.14
N PRO A 428 6.26 -26.59 -25.40
CA PRO A 428 5.79 -26.78 -24.04
C PRO A 428 6.06 -25.59 -23.11
N MET A 429 7.17 -24.87 -23.30
CA MET A 429 7.50 -23.66 -22.53
C MET A 429 6.49 -22.52 -22.74
N ARG A 430 5.68 -22.57 -23.77
CA ARG A 430 4.63 -21.58 -24.06
C ARG A 430 3.23 -22.02 -23.64
N LEU A 431 3.09 -23.21 -23.08
CA LEU A 431 1.86 -23.66 -22.43
C LEU A 431 1.70 -23.08 -21.02
N PRO A 432 0.48 -23.01 -20.46
CA PRO A 432 0.27 -22.71 -19.07
C PRO A 432 1.15 -23.59 -18.16
N GLY A 433 1.89 -22.99 -17.21
CA GLY A 433 2.83 -23.73 -16.37
C GLY A 433 4.19 -24.06 -17.00
N GLY A 434 4.42 -23.70 -18.28
CA GLY A 434 5.70 -23.89 -18.97
C GLY A 434 6.19 -25.35 -18.92
N ALA A 435 7.45 -25.60 -18.55
CA ALA A 435 8.03 -26.94 -18.44
C ALA A 435 7.34 -27.87 -17.42
N GLY A 436 6.52 -27.32 -16.52
CA GLY A 436 5.67 -28.09 -15.60
C GLY A 436 4.39 -28.65 -16.22
N ASN A 437 4.02 -28.21 -17.42
CA ASN A 437 2.86 -28.74 -18.13
C ASN A 437 3.23 -30.10 -18.77
N VAL A 438 2.51 -31.14 -18.36
CA VAL A 438 2.72 -32.51 -18.87
C VAL A 438 1.73 -32.88 -19.98
N GLY A 439 0.84 -31.94 -20.37
CA GLY A 439 -0.10 -32.10 -21.48
C GLY A 439 0.51 -31.65 -22.81
N HIS A 440 -0.26 -31.77 -23.88
CA HIS A 440 0.09 -31.27 -25.22
C HIS A 440 -0.75 -30.04 -25.61
N GLY A 441 -1.47 -29.45 -24.64
CA GLY A 441 -2.32 -28.29 -24.83
C GLY A 441 -3.79 -28.59 -25.11
N GLU A 442 -4.24 -29.84 -24.97
CA GLU A 442 -5.62 -30.28 -25.22
C GLU A 442 -6.61 -29.60 -24.28
N GLY A 443 -6.24 -29.45 -23.01
CA GLY A 443 -7.06 -28.79 -21.95
C GLY A 443 -7.00 -27.27 -21.95
N VAL A 444 -6.20 -26.65 -22.83
CA VAL A 444 -5.97 -25.19 -22.80
C VAL A 444 -7.16 -24.44 -23.38
N LYS A 445 -7.74 -23.56 -22.57
CA LYS A 445 -8.80 -22.62 -22.94
C LYS A 445 -8.35 -21.19 -22.73
N GLN A 446 -8.87 -20.29 -23.55
CA GLN A 446 -8.59 -18.86 -23.43
C GLN A 446 -9.76 -18.13 -22.78
N GLY A 447 -9.41 -17.03 -22.09
CA GLY A 447 -10.40 -16.12 -21.54
C GLY A 447 -9.92 -14.68 -21.56
N VAL A 448 -10.90 -13.78 -21.70
CA VAL A 448 -10.70 -12.32 -21.65
C VAL A 448 -11.60 -11.77 -20.56
N GLY A 449 -11.01 -11.02 -19.63
CA GLY A 449 -11.76 -10.36 -18.55
C GLY A 449 -11.48 -8.87 -18.53
N VAL A 450 -12.48 -8.10 -18.12
CA VAL A 450 -12.35 -6.64 -17.97
C VAL A 450 -12.86 -6.24 -16.61
N ALA A 451 -12.18 -5.26 -16.00
CA ALA A 451 -12.58 -4.66 -14.74
C ALA A 451 -12.34 -3.13 -14.78
N ALA A 452 -13.18 -2.39 -14.06
CA ALA A 452 -12.97 -0.97 -13.80
C ALA A 452 -12.84 -0.75 -12.29
N GLY A 453 -12.08 0.27 -11.89
CA GLY A 453 -11.88 0.57 -10.48
C GLY A 453 -11.54 2.03 -10.25
N TYR A 454 -11.61 2.43 -9.01
CA TYR A 454 -11.27 3.79 -8.58
C TYR A 454 -10.71 3.80 -7.16
N LYS A 455 -10.05 4.89 -6.83
CA LYS A 455 -9.50 5.11 -5.50
C LYS A 455 -9.40 6.61 -5.21
N ASN A 456 -9.55 6.99 -3.94
CA ASN A 456 -9.23 8.33 -3.47
C ASN A 456 -7.74 8.63 -3.61
N LEU A 457 -7.42 9.88 -3.85
CA LEU A 457 -6.08 10.45 -3.76
C LEU A 457 -6.01 11.33 -2.52
N GLY A 458 -4.92 11.18 -1.74
CA GLY A 458 -4.80 11.83 -0.44
C GLY A 458 -5.55 11.10 0.68
N TYR A 459 -5.43 11.63 1.87
CA TYR A 459 -6.14 11.12 3.04
C TYR A 459 -7.63 11.48 2.98
N SER A 460 -8.43 10.94 3.90
CA SER A 460 -9.88 11.07 3.90
C SER A 460 -10.40 11.37 5.31
N GLU A 461 -11.73 11.51 5.41
CA GLU A 461 -12.46 11.61 6.67
C GLU A 461 -12.05 12.81 7.55
N GLY A 462 -11.81 13.98 6.93
CA GLY A 462 -11.53 15.22 7.67
C GLY A 462 -10.06 15.41 8.06
N PHE A 463 -9.18 14.46 7.72
CA PHE A 463 -7.76 14.61 8.04
C PHE A 463 -7.16 15.84 7.32
N ASP A 464 -6.57 16.76 8.10
CA ASP A 464 -5.90 17.96 7.59
C ASP A 464 -4.48 17.62 7.13
N ASP A 465 -4.34 17.25 5.88
CA ASP A 465 -3.10 16.85 5.26
C ASP A 465 -2.36 18.05 4.67
N SER A 466 -1.06 18.10 4.91
CA SER A 466 -0.19 19.17 4.42
C SER A 466 1.18 18.63 3.97
N SER A 467 1.90 19.46 3.23
CA SER A 467 3.31 19.20 2.89
C SER A 467 4.08 20.52 2.87
N GLU A 468 5.27 20.52 3.47
CA GLU A 468 6.18 21.67 3.46
C GLU A 468 7.34 21.43 2.50
N ALA A 469 7.74 22.48 1.78
CA ALA A 469 8.95 22.51 0.97
C ALA A 469 9.65 23.86 1.06
N GLN A 470 10.99 23.79 1.09
CA GLN A 470 11.86 24.95 0.98
C GLN A 470 12.62 24.90 -0.35
N VAL A 471 12.68 26.02 -1.04
CA VAL A 471 13.43 26.18 -2.28
C VAL A 471 14.38 27.35 -2.15
N ARG A 472 15.67 27.09 -2.43
CA ARG A 472 16.72 28.10 -2.47
C ARG A 472 17.36 28.12 -3.86
N LEU A 473 17.32 29.28 -4.52
CA LEU A 473 17.95 29.52 -5.82
C LEU A 473 19.20 30.34 -5.62
N ALA A 474 20.36 29.80 -6.01
CA ALA A 474 21.64 30.46 -5.87
C ALA A 474 22.50 30.28 -7.14
N ARG A 475 23.51 31.10 -7.29
CA ARG A 475 24.52 30.95 -8.35
C ARG A 475 25.72 30.15 -7.81
N GLU A 476 25.97 29.01 -8.40
CA GLU A 476 27.12 28.17 -8.07
C GLU A 476 28.00 28.01 -9.31
N ARG A 477 29.30 28.33 -9.20
CA ARG A 477 30.25 28.26 -10.32
C ARG A 477 29.74 28.90 -11.62
N ARG A 478 29.03 30.04 -11.48
CA ARG A 478 28.39 30.86 -12.54
C ARG A 478 27.07 30.30 -13.09
N GLU A 479 26.59 29.15 -12.66
CA GLU A 479 25.30 28.59 -13.08
C GLU A 479 24.23 28.79 -12.01
N PRO A 480 22.95 29.04 -12.37
CA PRO A 480 21.87 29.05 -11.41
C PRO A 480 21.54 27.61 -11.00
N VAL A 481 21.50 27.38 -9.70
CA VAL A 481 21.18 26.05 -9.11
C VAL A 481 20.04 26.24 -8.14
N ALA A 482 19.02 25.41 -8.24
CA ALA A 482 17.95 25.33 -7.26
C ALA A 482 18.18 24.17 -6.28
N HIS A 483 18.21 24.49 -4.99
CA HIS A 483 18.19 23.50 -3.91
C HIS A 483 16.74 23.33 -3.45
N VAL A 484 16.29 22.10 -3.31
CA VAL A 484 14.95 21.77 -2.82
C VAL A 484 15.07 20.87 -1.61
N LYS A 485 14.52 21.30 -0.48
CA LYS A 485 14.41 20.50 0.75
C LYS A 485 12.95 20.20 1.05
N THR A 486 12.65 18.94 1.36
CA THR A 486 11.33 18.46 1.79
C THR A 486 11.49 17.16 2.58
N ALA A 487 10.60 16.91 3.52
CA ALA A 487 10.51 15.63 4.23
C ALA A 487 9.80 14.52 3.41
N GLY A 488 9.48 14.79 2.14
CA GLY A 488 8.84 13.82 1.25
C GLY A 488 9.74 12.60 0.98
N VAL A 489 9.23 11.41 1.32
CA VAL A 489 10.02 10.18 1.28
C VAL A 489 10.04 9.56 -0.12
N GLU A 490 11.24 9.28 -0.65
CA GLU A 490 11.48 8.47 -1.85
C GLU A 490 11.63 6.99 -1.46
N VAL A 491 10.64 6.17 -1.79
CA VAL A 491 10.65 4.72 -1.53
C VAL A 491 10.93 3.88 -2.78
N GLY A 492 11.25 4.54 -3.90
CA GLY A 492 11.44 3.93 -5.20
C GLY A 492 10.42 4.38 -6.25
N GLN A 493 9.38 5.15 -5.85
CA GLN A 493 8.29 5.59 -6.73
C GLN A 493 8.66 6.74 -7.68
N GLY A 494 9.77 7.44 -7.44
CA GLY A 494 10.26 8.51 -8.32
C GLY A 494 9.91 9.93 -7.90
N LEU A 495 9.56 10.16 -6.64
CA LEU A 495 9.25 11.49 -6.10
C LEU A 495 10.38 12.50 -6.36
N GLN A 496 11.64 12.10 -6.16
CA GLN A 496 12.80 12.96 -6.41
C GLN A 496 12.84 13.46 -7.86
N THR A 497 12.50 12.61 -8.82
CA THR A 497 12.43 12.98 -10.24
C THR A 497 11.30 13.98 -10.49
N ILE A 498 10.12 13.74 -9.93
CA ILE A 498 8.95 14.63 -10.04
C ILE A 498 9.24 16.02 -9.47
N VAL A 499 9.79 16.09 -8.26
CA VAL A 499 10.19 17.35 -7.60
C VAL A 499 11.22 18.11 -8.45
N THR A 500 12.21 17.41 -9.01
CA THR A 500 13.20 18.01 -9.91
C THR A 500 12.56 18.62 -11.16
N GLN A 501 11.60 17.91 -11.80
CA GLN A 501 10.91 18.40 -13.00
C GLN A 501 10.04 19.62 -12.69
N ILE A 502 9.35 19.63 -11.55
CA ILE A 502 8.55 20.78 -11.09
C ILE A 502 9.45 21.99 -10.88
N ALA A 503 10.57 21.86 -10.15
CA ALA A 503 11.49 22.95 -9.90
C ALA A 503 12.13 23.49 -11.18
N ARG A 504 12.51 22.62 -12.12
CA ARG A 504 13.00 23.01 -13.45
C ARG A 504 11.97 23.87 -14.21
N THR A 505 10.73 23.39 -14.23
CA THR A 505 9.64 24.08 -14.96
C THR A 505 9.33 25.43 -14.38
N GLU A 506 9.21 25.53 -13.07
CA GLU A 506 8.81 26.76 -12.38
C GLU A 506 9.94 27.82 -12.40
N LEU A 507 11.18 27.41 -12.21
CA LEU A 507 12.31 28.38 -12.10
C LEU A 507 13.03 28.63 -13.42
N GLY A 508 12.87 27.79 -14.42
CA GLY A 508 13.59 27.90 -15.69
C GLY A 508 15.08 27.57 -15.56
N VAL A 509 15.46 26.64 -14.65
CA VAL A 509 16.84 26.22 -14.40
C VAL A 509 17.02 24.74 -14.74
N GLU A 510 18.19 24.38 -15.25
CA GLU A 510 18.50 22.98 -15.58
C GLU A 510 18.99 22.19 -14.37
N ARG A 511 19.75 22.86 -13.49
CA ARG A 511 20.38 22.19 -12.34
C ARG A 511 19.52 22.33 -11.09
N VAL A 512 19.08 21.19 -10.59
CA VAL A 512 18.35 21.07 -9.32
C VAL A 512 19.06 20.07 -8.43
N VAL A 513 19.28 20.43 -7.18
CA VAL A 513 19.85 19.59 -6.12
C VAL A 513 18.75 19.34 -5.09
N LEU A 514 18.58 18.09 -4.72
CA LEU A 514 17.65 17.70 -3.66
C LEU A 514 18.46 17.52 -2.37
N ASP A 515 18.11 18.28 -1.35
CA ASP A 515 18.72 18.14 -0.05
C ASP A 515 18.17 16.88 0.65
N PRO A 516 18.94 16.23 1.56
CA PRO A 516 18.48 15.06 2.29
C PRO A 516 17.16 15.31 3.04
N ALA A 517 16.25 14.34 2.98
CA ALA A 517 14.99 14.40 3.71
C ALA A 517 15.22 14.02 5.17
N ASP A 518 14.79 14.88 6.08
CA ASP A 518 14.90 14.72 7.52
C ASP A 518 13.77 15.46 8.27
N THR A 519 13.74 15.36 9.58
CA THR A 519 12.77 16.05 10.44
C THR A 519 13.15 17.49 10.78
N ALA A 520 14.19 18.06 10.18
CA ALA A 520 14.58 19.46 10.37
C ALA A 520 13.77 20.46 9.52
N ILE A 521 12.95 19.97 8.59
CA ILE A 521 11.94 20.74 7.87
C ILE A 521 10.55 20.22 8.29
N GLY A 522 9.48 21.00 8.05
CA GLY A 522 8.13 20.57 8.37
C GLY A 522 7.67 19.32 7.60
N SER A 523 6.62 18.67 8.09
CA SER A 523 6.12 17.40 7.55
C SER A 523 5.74 17.50 6.06
N ALA A 524 5.99 16.42 5.34
CA ALA A 524 5.46 16.21 4.00
C ALA A 524 4.39 15.09 3.95
N GLY A 525 3.99 14.59 5.12
CA GLY A 525 3.09 13.44 5.24
C GLY A 525 3.71 12.14 4.73
N SER A 526 2.95 11.06 4.74
CA SER A 526 3.41 9.75 4.26
C SER A 526 3.53 9.68 2.73
N SER A 527 4.46 8.86 2.23
CA SER A 527 4.51 8.43 0.84
C SER A 527 3.51 7.28 0.60
N SER A 528 2.23 7.58 0.74
CA SER A 528 1.09 6.67 0.60
C SER A 528 -0.10 7.35 -0.10
N ALA A 529 -1.25 6.69 -0.17
CA ALA A 529 -2.51 7.22 -0.72
C ALA A 529 -2.37 7.92 -2.08
N SER A 530 -1.35 7.57 -2.85
CA SER A 530 -0.99 8.16 -4.16
C SER A 530 -0.95 9.70 -4.15
N ARG A 531 -0.50 10.31 -3.02
CA ARG A 531 -0.66 11.74 -2.72
C ARG A 531 0.56 12.61 -3.01
N GLN A 532 1.79 12.07 -3.04
CA GLN A 532 3.01 12.88 -3.00
C GLN A 532 3.17 13.83 -4.20
N THR A 533 2.74 13.43 -5.41
CA THR A 533 2.77 14.33 -6.57
C THR A 533 1.90 15.56 -6.34
N MET A 534 0.72 15.39 -5.71
CA MET A 534 -0.18 16.48 -5.36
C MET A 534 0.37 17.32 -4.19
N MET A 535 0.70 16.68 -3.07
CA MET A 535 1.03 17.37 -1.83
C MET A 535 2.45 17.97 -1.85
N THR A 536 3.47 17.12 -1.96
CA THR A 536 4.87 17.59 -2.01
C THR A 536 5.15 18.34 -3.30
N GLY A 537 4.61 17.87 -4.45
CA GLY A 537 4.71 18.61 -5.71
C GLY A 537 4.08 19.99 -5.62
N GLY A 538 2.94 20.13 -4.92
CA GLY A 538 2.27 21.40 -4.68
C GLY A 538 3.09 22.35 -3.79
N ALA A 539 3.66 21.84 -2.70
CA ALA A 539 4.52 22.62 -1.82
C ALA A 539 5.76 23.16 -2.56
N VAL A 540 6.40 22.29 -3.36
CA VAL A 540 7.56 22.68 -4.20
C VAL A 540 7.14 23.70 -5.25
N GLN A 541 5.99 23.54 -5.90
CA GLN A 541 5.48 24.49 -6.87
C GLN A 541 5.28 25.88 -6.24
N LEU A 542 4.60 25.96 -5.09
CA LEU A 542 4.36 27.22 -4.38
C LEU A 542 5.66 27.88 -3.93
N ALA A 543 6.63 27.11 -3.42
CA ALA A 543 7.94 27.63 -3.02
C ALA A 543 8.74 28.15 -4.23
N CYS A 544 8.72 27.43 -5.36
CA CYS A 544 9.35 27.89 -6.61
C CYS A 544 8.70 29.16 -7.14
N GLN A 545 7.38 29.28 -7.11
CA GLN A 545 6.66 30.48 -7.53
C GLN A 545 7.05 31.70 -6.67
N ALA A 546 7.16 31.52 -5.36
CA ALA A 546 7.61 32.59 -4.46
C ALA A 546 9.06 33.00 -4.71
N VAL A 547 9.95 32.06 -5.04
CA VAL A 547 11.33 32.36 -5.44
C VAL A 547 11.34 33.05 -6.81
N ARG A 548 10.51 32.63 -7.74
CA ARG A 548 10.35 33.25 -9.06
C ARG A 548 9.90 34.72 -8.95
N GLU A 549 8.95 35.03 -8.10
CA GLU A 549 8.53 36.40 -7.85
C GLU A 549 9.69 37.28 -7.33
N GLN A 550 10.55 36.75 -6.45
CA GLN A 550 11.74 37.43 -5.98
C GLN A 550 12.76 37.63 -7.13
N LEU A 551 12.93 36.62 -7.96
CA LEU A 551 13.83 36.65 -9.11
C LEU A 551 13.39 37.69 -10.17
N ASP A 552 12.09 37.78 -10.42
CA ASP A 552 11.52 38.74 -11.39
C ASP A 552 11.73 40.18 -10.91
N ARG A 553 11.60 40.43 -9.59
CA ARG A 553 11.92 41.75 -8.96
C ARG A 553 13.40 42.10 -9.12
N LEU A 554 14.32 41.13 -9.19
CA LEU A 554 15.73 41.35 -9.44
C LEU A 554 16.04 41.59 -10.92
N GLY A 555 15.10 41.28 -11.83
CA GLY A 555 15.31 41.37 -13.28
C GLY A 555 15.78 40.08 -13.95
N GLY A 556 15.50 38.94 -13.33
CA GLY A 556 15.70 37.59 -13.90
C GLY A 556 17.05 36.95 -13.56
N LEU A 557 17.26 35.73 -14.08
CA LEU A 557 18.43 34.88 -13.77
C LEU A 557 19.78 35.57 -14.03
N ALA A 558 19.85 36.44 -15.01
CA ALA A 558 21.09 37.19 -15.31
C ALA A 558 21.52 38.10 -14.15
N LYS A 559 20.57 38.58 -13.34
CA LYS A 559 20.76 39.49 -12.22
C LYS A 559 20.84 38.77 -10.85
N LEU A 560 20.81 37.46 -10.83
CA LEU A 560 20.91 36.66 -9.61
C LEU A 560 22.30 36.81 -8.98
N ASP A 561 22.43 37.71 -8.03
CA ASP A 561 23.68 38.09 -7.34
C ASP A 561 23.74 37.61 -5.88
N ARG A 562 22.60 37.14 -5.35
CA ARG A 562 22.43 36.60 -4.00
C ARG A 562 21.47 35.43 -3.99
N PRO A 563 21.53 34.52 -3.00
CA PRO A 563 20.55 33.49 -2.84
C PRO A 563 19.13 34.06 -2.63
N LEU A 564 18.15 33.46 -3.31
CA LEU A 564 16.72 33.70 -3.07
C LEU A 564 16.14 32.46 -2.47
N GLU A 565 15.27 32.60 -1.48
CA GLU A 565 14.74 31.46 -0.74
C GLU A 565 13.27 31.66 -0.36
N ALA A 566 12.50 30.58 -0.37
CA ALA A 566 11.15 30.56 0.12
C ALA A 566 10.78 29.19 0.68
N THR A 567 10.05 29.18 1.79
CA THR A 567 9.40 28.00 2.36
C THR A 567 7.90 28.15 2.21
N ARG A 568 7.20 27.09 1.76
CA ARG A 568 5.76 27.09 1.58
C ARG A 568 5.16 25.76 2.04
N VAL A 569 3.94 25.86 2.55
CA VAL A 569 3.09 24.72 2.89
C VAL A 569 1.97 24.64 1.89
N TYR A 570 1.71 23.45 1.36
CA TYR A 570 0.56 23.15 0.51
C TYR A 570 -0.46 22.35 1.31
N HIS A 571 -1.73 22.73 1.21
CA HIS A 571 -2.89 22.00 1.74
C HIS A 571 -3.81 21.63 0.58
N HIS A 572 -4.41 20.45 0.64
CA HIS A 572 -5.52 20.12 -0.25
C HIS A 572 -6.81 20.80 0.20
N ARG A 573 -7.90 20.66 -0.57
CA ARG A 573 -9.20 21.14 -0.14
C ARG A 573 -9.64 20.47 1.17
N VAL A 574 -10.38 21.16 1.99
CA VAL A 574 -10.94 20.61 3.24
C VAL A 574 -11.88 19.44 2.92
N THR A 575 -11.71 18.35 3.61
CA THR A 575 -12.63 17.21 3.66
C THR A 575 -13.42 17.24 4.96
N ARG A 576 -14.51 16.45 5.05
CA ARG A 576 -15.35 16.34 6.25
C ARG A 576 -15.59 14.88 6.57
N GLU A 577 -15.61 14.60 7.85
CA GLU A 577 -16.01 13.28 8.37
C GLU A 577 -17.41 12.90 7.90
N MET A 578 -17.68 11.62 7.92
CA MET A 578 -19.00 11.06 7.66
C MET A 578 -19.83 11.05 8.94
N ASP A 579 -21.14 11.28 8.82
CA ASP A 579 -22.09 11.14 9.92
C ASP A 579 -22.37 9.65 10.26
N GLU A 580 -23.29 9.42 11.18
CA GLU A 580 -23.68 8.07 11.63
C GLU A 580 -24.30 7.19 10.52
N ASN A 581 -24.79 7.80 9.45
CA ASN A 581 -25.33 7.13 8.26
C ASN A 581 -24.29 7.02 7.14
N GLY A 582 -23.04 7.40 7.38
CA GLY A 582 -21.96 7.39 6.41
C GLY A 582 -22.07 8.47 5.35
N GLN A 583 -22.81 9.57 5.63
CA GLN A 583 -22.99 10.68 4.69
C GLN A 583 -22.03 11.83 5.02
N GLY A 584 -21.34 12.34 4.00
CA GLY A 584 -20.35 13.41 4.16
C GLY A 584 -19.59 13.73 2.89
N ASP A 585 -18.45 14.42 3.05
CA ASP A 585 -17.52 14.78 1.97
C ASP A 585 -16.09 14.32 2.33
N PRO A 586 -15.89 12.98 2.48
CA PRO A 586 -14.69 12.45 3.11
C PRO A 586 -13.42 12.47 2.24
N HIS A 587 -13.54 12.57 0.90
CA HIS A 587 -12.39 12.40 0.01
C HIS A 587 -12.02 13.68 -0.73
N VAL A 588 -10.70 13.89 -0.96
CA VAL A 588 -10.17 15.04 -1.69
C VAL A 588 -10.57 14.98 -3.17
N THR A 589 -10.15 13.90 -3.84
CA THR A 589 -10.45 13.61 -5.25
C THR A 589 -10.24 12.12 -5.52
N PHE A 590 -10.54 11.70 -6.75
CA PHE A 590 -10.46 10.29 -7.17
C PHE A 590 -9.66 10.16 -8.46
N ALA A 591 -9.03 8.99 -8.63
CA ALA A 591 -8.51 8.54 -9.90
C ALA A 591 -9.15 7.20 -10.28
N PHE A 592 -9.23 6.94 -11.59
CA PHE A 592 -9.95 5.82 -12.18
C PHE A 592 -9.04 5.01 -13.10
N ALA A 593 -9.31 3.71 -13.22
CA ALA A 593 -8.63 2.84 -14.18
C ALA A 593 -9.57 1.74 -14.68
N ALA A 594 -9.24 1.20 -15.85
CA ALA A 594 -9.80 -0.04 -16.37
C ALA A 594 -8.66 -0.98 -16.76
N ALA A 595 -8.85 -2.28 -16.53
CA ALA A 595 -7.92 -3.31 -16.94
C ALA A 595 -8.61 -4.38 -17.77
N ARG A 596 -7.87 -4.94 -18.76
CA ARG A 596 -8.23 -6.13 -19.50
C ARG A 596 -7.14 -7.17 -19.32
N ALA A 597 -7.52 -8.38 -18.92
CA ALA A 597 -6.62 -9.52 -18.86
C ALA A 597 -6.96 -10.52 -19.98
N VAL A 598 -5.94 -11.08 -20.62
CA VAL A 598 -6.05 -12.20 -21.54
C VAL A 598 -5.27 -13.37 -20.96
N VAL A 599 -5.95 -14.49 -20.73
CA VAL A 599 -5.37 -15.66 -20.06
C VAL A 599 -5.52 -16.91 -20.91
N GLU A 600 -4.63 -17.86 -20.69
CA GLU A 600 -4.78 -19.26 -21.04
C GLU A 600 -4.82 -20.09 -19.77
N VAL A 601 -5.74 -21.03 -19.73
CA VAL A 601 -5.92 -21.94 -18.58
C VAL A 601 -5.91 -23.36 -19.11
N ASP A 602 -5.01 -24.18 -18.61
CA ASP A 602 -5.10 -25.63 -18.75
C ASP A 602 -6.10 -26.13 -17.70
N THR A 603 -7.30 -26.47 -18.16
CA THR A 603 -8.42 -26.85 -17.28
C THR A 603 -8.29 -28.26 -16.71
N ASP A 604 -7.37 -29.08 -17.20
CA ASP A 604 -7.08 -30.42 -16.71
C ASP A 604 -6.04 -30.40 -15.60
N LEU A 605 -5.07 -29.47 -15.68
CA LEU A 605 -3.96 -29.33 -14.72
C LEU A 605 -4.14 -28.15 -13.76
N GLY A 606 -5.08 -27.24 -14.01
CA GLY A 606 -5.27 -26.04 -13.20
C GLY A 606 -4.15 -25.01 -13.34
N LEU A 607 -3.41 -25.03 -14.45
CA LEU A 607 -2.30 -24.13 -14.70
C LEU A 607 -2.76 -22.88 -15.48
N VAL A 608 -2.20 -21.73 -15.16
CA VAL A 608 -2.56 -20.44 -15.77
C VAL A 608 -1.35 -19.81 -16.43
N ARG A 609 -1.56 -19.21 -17.59
CA ARG A 609 -0.65 -18.27 -18.22
C ARG A 609 -1.40 -16.99 -18.56
N VAL A 610 -0.94 -15.86 -18.05
CA VAL A 610 -1.46 -14.57 -18.47
C VAL A 610 -0.68 -14.12 -19.71
N LEU A 611 -1.38 -13.83 -20.78
CA LEU A 611 -0.77 -13.46 -22.08
C LEU A 611 -0.55 -11.96 -22.16
N GLN A 612 -1.51 -11.18 -21.64
CA GLN A 612 -1.47 -9.72 -21.67
C GLN A 612 -2.28 -9.13 -20.53
N LEU A 613 -1.77 -8.04 -19.99
CA LEU A 613 -2.52 -7.08 -19.19
C LEU A 613 -2.56 -5.74 -19.93
N ALA A 614 -3.74 -5.23 -20.23
CA ALA A 614 -3.94 -3.90 -20.79
C ALA A 614 -4.58 -3.01 -19.73
N VAL A 615 -3.98 -1.85 -19.45
CA VAL A 615 -4.45 -0.93 -18.40
C VAL A 615 -4.61 0.47 -18.99
N ALA A 616 -5.83 0.99 -18.97
CA ALA A 616 -6.12 2.40 -19.21
C ALA A 616 -6.27 3.12 -17.87
N GLN A 617 -5.54 4.21 -17.66
CA GLN A 617 -5.51 4.91 -16.37
C GLN A 617 -5.66 6.41 -16.54
N ASP A 618 -6.52 7.00 -15.71
CA ASP A 618 -6.66 8.44 -15.51
C ASP A 618 -5.48 8.94 -14.66
N VAL A 619 -4.69 9.86 -15.22
CA VAL A 619 -3.45 10.36 -14.61
C VAL A 619 -3.47 11.89 -14.43
N GLY A 620 -4.58 12.54 -14.80
CA GLY A 620 -4.62 13.99 -14.85
C GLY A 620 -3.58 14.51 -15.83
N LYS A 621 -2.54 15.19 -15.35
CA LYS A 621 -1.35 15.53 -16.13
C LYS A 621 -0.18 14.63 -15.73
N ALA A 622 0.35 13.86 -16.64
CA ALA A 622 1.56 13.09 -16.41
C ALA A 622 2.78 14.02 -16.27
N ILE A 623 3.36 14.11 -15.09
CA ILE A 623 4.59 14.90 -14.86
C ILE A 623 5.78 14.23 -15.56
N ASN A 624 5.88 12.89 -15.44
CA ASN A 624 6.85 12.06 -16.14
C ASN A 624 6.13 10.83 -16.73
N PRO A 625 5.77 10.81 -18.01
CA PRO A 625 5.01 9.72 -18.61
C PRO A 625 5.67 8.35 -18.47
N GLN A 626 6.98 8.23 -18.62
CA GLN A 626 7.71 6.97 -18.47
C GLN A 626 7.60 6.44 -17.02
N SER A 627 7.71 7.31 -16.02
CA SER A 627 7.56 6.91 -14.62
C SER A 627 6.12 6.47 -14.30
N VAL A 628 5.12 7.07 -14.95
CA VAL A 628 3.71 6.65 -14.83
C VAL A 628 3.55 5.23 -15.36
N VAL A 629 4.08 4.92 -16.55
CA VAL A 629 4.05 3.56 -17.11
C VAL A 629 4.71 2.57 -16.16
N GLY A 630 5.88 2.89 -15.60
CA GLY A 630 6.55 2.04 -14.63
C GLY A 630 5.71 1.78 -13.35
N GLN A 631 4.89 2.77 -12.91
CA GLN A 631 3.95 2.56 -11.80
C GLN A 631 2.79 1.62 -12.18
N ILE A 632 2.29 1.72 -13.41
CA ILE A 632 1.25 0.82 -13.94
C ILE A 632 1.79 -0.62 -14.03
N GLU A 633 2.97 -0.81 -14.59
CA GLU A 633 3.62 -2.13 -14.70
C GLU A 633 3.84 -2.76 -13.31
N GLY A 634 4.44 -2.01 -12.38
CA GLY A 634 4.71 -2.49 -11.02
C GLY A 634 3.44 -2.77 -10.20
N GLY A 635 2.36 -1.99 -10.38
CA GLY A 635 1.08 -2.26 -9.76
C GLY A 635 0.36 -3.46 -10.39
N SER A 636 0.53 -3.65 -11.70
CA SER A 636 0.00 -4.82 -12.41
C SER A 636 0.67 -6.12 -11.93
N ALA A 637 1.98 -6.08 -11.66
CA ALA A 637 2.70 -7.24 -11.12
C ALA A 637 2.15 -7.66 -9.75
N GLN A 638 1.96 -6.71 -8.83
CA GLN A 638 1.37 -7.01 -7.52
C GLN A 638 -0.11 -7.45 -7.61
N GLY A 639 -0.87 -6.88 -8.55
CA GLY A 639 -2.24 -7.31 -8.82
C GLY A 639 -2.30 -8.73 -9.37
N LEU A 640 -1.39 -9.09 -10.26
CA LEU A 640 -1.25 -10.44 -10.80
C LEU A 640 -0.87 -11.44 -9.69
N GLY A 641 0.10 -11.06 -8.85
CA GLY A 641 0.51 -11.86 -7.71
C GLY A 641 -0.65 -12.18 -6.76
N LEU A 642 -1.43 -11.16 -6.38
CA LEU A 642 -2.64 -11.35 -5.57
C LEU A 642 -3.68 -12.25 -6.27
N ALA A 643 -3.83 -12.13 -7.59
CA ALA A 643 -4.82 -12.92 -8.33
C ALA A 643 -4.50 -14.41 -8.35
N LEU A 644 -3.20 -14.81 -8.41
CA LEU A 644 -2.80 -16.15 -8.78
C LEU A 644 -1.87 -16.86 -7.79
N MET A 645 -1.09 -16.15 -6.95
CA MET A 645 -0.02 -16.82 -6.22
C MET A 645 0.29 -16.27 -4.83
N GLU A 646 0.22 -14.95 -4.61
CA GLU A 646 0.64 -14.32 -3.37
C GLU A 646 -0.37 -14.50 -2.24
N GLU A 647 -0.04 -15.31 -1.26
CA GLU A 647 -0.82 -15.50 -0.04
C GLU A 647 0.07 -15.92 1.12
N ILE A 648 0.00 -15.21 2.25
CA ILE A 648 0.55 -15.71 3.50
C ILE A 648 -0.38 -16.81 4.00
N GLU A 649 0.13 -18.02 4.05
CA GLU A 649 -0.60 -19.19 4.53
C GLU A 649 -0.53 -19.29 6.05
N LEU A 650 -1.69 -19.20 6.68
CA LEU A 650 -1.85 -19.31 8.13
C LEU A 650 -2.51 -20.65 8.49
N LYS A 651 -1.96 -21.33 9.48
CA LYS A 651 -2.60 -22.45 10.14
C LYS A 651 -2.55 -22.25 11.65
N ASP A 652 -3.72 -22.14 12.28
CA ASP A 652 -3.85 -21.82 13.70
C ASP A 652 -3.07 -20.54 14.09
N ALA A 653 -3.21 -19.49 13.26
CA ALA A 653 -2.49 -18.22 13.33
C ALA A 653 -0.95 -18.32 13.25
N LYS A 654 -0.39 -19.44 12.79
CA LYS A 654 1.03 -19.66 12.56
C LYS A 654 1.34 -19.57 11.07
N VAL A 655 2.32 -18.74 10.71
CA VAL A 655 2.79 -18.58 9.33
C VAL A 655 3.48 -19.84 8.86
N ARG A 656 3.20 -20.28 7.63
CA ARG A 656 3.76 -21.49 7.04
C ARG A 656 4.78 -21.23 5.94
N ASN A 657 4.74 -20.06 5.31
CA ASN A 657 5.54 -19.74 4.13
C ASN A 657 6.25 -18.37 4.25
N ALA A 658 7.00 -18.15 5.34
CA ALA A 658 7.69 -16.89 5.64
C ALA A 658 9.01 -16.71 4.85
N SER A 659 9.05 -17.07 3.56
CA SER A 659 10.23 -16.85 2.71
C SER A 659 9.82 -16.77 1.24
N PHE A 660 10.63 -16.11 0.39
CA PHE A 660 10.40 -16.10 -1.07
C PHE A 660 10.62 -17.45 -1.76
N THR A 661 10.99 -18.50 -1.02
CA THR A 661 10.97 -19.88 -1.51
C THR A 661 9.54 -20.43 -1.57
N ASP A 662 8.72 -20.07 -0.60
CA ASP A 662 7.39 -20.63 -0.40
C ASP A 662 6.27 -19.58 -0.58
N TYR A 663 6.55 -18.31 -0.30
CA TYR A 663 5.69 -17.18 -0.66
C TYR A 663 6.06 -16.74 -2.07
N LEU A 664 5.27 -17.18 -3.04
CA LEU A 664 5.55 -16.95 -4.46
C LEU A 664 5.15 -15.52 -4.85
N ILE A 665 6.08 -14.83 -5.50
CA ILE A 665 5.84 -13.54 -6.17
C ILE A 665 6.03 -13.72 -7.67
N PRO A 666 5.34 -12.94 -8.54
CA PRO A 666 5.55 -13.01 -9.99
C PRO A 666 7.00 -12.77 -10.36
N THR A 667 7.59 -13.73 -11.09
CA THR A 667 8.92 -13.58 -11.67
C THR A 667 8.82 -12.96 -13.07
N ILE A 668 9.96 -12.67 -13.70
CA ILE A 668 10.00 -12.18 -15.09
C ILE A 668 9.34 -13.16 -16.09
N LEU A 669 9.29 -14.44 -15.77
CA LEU A 669 8.66 -15.47 -16.61
C LEU A 669 7.14 -15.51 -16.44
N ASP A 670 6.63 -15.10 -15.27
CA ASP A 670 5.20 -15.04 -14.98
C ASP A 670 4.56 -13.76 -15.51
N MET A 671 5.37 -12.71 -15.67
CA MET A 671 4.84 -11.41 -16.12
C MET A 671 4.50 -11.42 -17.61
N PRO A 672 3.25 -11.07 -17.96
CA PRO A 672 2.84 -10.89 -19.35
C PRO A 672 3.32 -9.55 -19.91
N THR A 673 3.09 -9.34 -21.20
CA THR A 673 3.17 -7.99 -21.77
C THR A 673 2.13 -7.08 -21.09
N VAL A 674 2.59 -5.98 -20.51
CA VAL A 674 1.72 -4.93 -19.98
C VAL A 674 1.62 -3.80 -21.00
N VAL A 675 0.42 -3.53 -21.49
CA VAL A 675 0.12 -2.42 -22.39
C VAL A 675 -0.65 -1.36 -21.61
N SER A 676 -0.21 -0.12 -21.72
CA SER A 676 -0.84 0.99 -20.98
C SER A 676 -1.30 2.12 -21.91
N ASP A 677 -2.42 2.73 -21.57
CA ASP A 677 -2.93 3.96 -22.17
C ASP A 677 -3.25 4.99 -21.06
N LEU A 678 -2.77 6.22 -21.25
CA LEU A 678 -2.89 7.29 -20.26
C LEU A 678 -3.93 8.29 -20.72
N ILE A 679 -4.93 8.55 -19.86
CA ILE A 679 -5.87 9.64 -20.05
C ILE A 679 -5.36 10.86 -19.27
N GLU A 680 -4.92 11.87 -20.00
CA GLU A 680 -4.46 13.14 -19.44
C GLU A 680 -5.59 14.18 -19.46
N GLU A 681 -6.47 14.14 -18.45
CA GLU A 681 -7.47 15.16 -18.16
C GLU A 681 -7.09 15.89 -16.87
N PRO A 682 -6.57 17.13 -16.94
CA PRO A 682 -6.06 17.84 -15.77
C PRO A 682 -7.09 17.97 -14.65
N GLU A 683 -6.72 17.57 -13.45
CA GLU A 683 -7.57 17.65 -12.26
C GLU A 683 -7.66 19.12 -11.77
N PRO A 684 -8.84 19.70 -11.61
CA PRO A 684 -8.97 21.06 -11.11
C PRO A 684 -8.44 21.23 -9.67
N GLY A 685 -7.73 22.32 -9.42
CA GLY A 685 -7.24 22.66 -8.07
C GLY A 685 -6.05 21.84 -7.57
N VAL A 686 -5.47 21.01 -8.43
CA VAL A 686 -4.27 20.22 -8.15
C VAL A 686 -3.07 20.77 -8.93
N PRO A 687 -1.86 20.80 -8.39
CA PRO A 687 -0.66 21.24 -9.08
C PRO A 687 -0.48 20.58 -10.45
N PHE A 688 -0.35 21.37 -11.50
CA PHE A 688 -0.31 20.95 -12.91
C PHE A 688 -1.52 20.11 -13.36
N GLY A 689 -2.54 19.92 -12.52
CA GLY A 689 -3.63 18.98 -12.77
C GLY A 689 -3.24 17.50 -12.65
N ALA A 690 -2.13 17.19 -12.01
CA ALA A 690 -1.62 15.82 -11.90
C ALA A 690 -2.39 14.98 -10.88
N LYS A 691 -2.81 13.77 -11.24
CA LYS A 691 -3.35 12.77 -10.32
C LYS A 691 -2.26 11.78 -9.88
N GLY A 692 -2.39 11.26 -8.66
CA GLY A 692 -1.53 10.17 -8.20
C GLY A 692 -1.85 8.87 -8.93
N VAL A 693 -0.81 8.10 -9.28
CA VAL A 693 -0.94 6.93 -10.17
C VAL A 693 -0.47 5.62 -9.52
N GLY A 694 -0.05 5.67 -8.26
CA GLY A 694 0.66 4.57 -7.63
C GLY A 694 -0.16 3.31 -7.37
N GLU A 695 -1.50 3.35 -7.28
CA GLU A 695 -2.28 2.25 -6.71
C GLU A 695 -3.28 1.60 -7.68
N LEU A 696 -3.78 2.32 -8.68
CA LEU A 696 -4.96 1.90 -9.45
C LEU A 696 -4.78 0.60 -10.25
N SER A 697 -3.63 0.36 -10.85
CA SER A 697 -3.38 -0.91 -11.57
C SER A 697 -3.46 -2.11 -10.64
N THR A 698 -2.97 -1.98 -9.39
CA THR A 698 -3.12 -3.03 -8.36
C THR A 698 -4.60 -3.24 -7.98
N VAL A 699 -5.44 -2.21 -8.06
CA VAL A 699 -6.87 -2.31 -7.75
C VAL A 699 -7.62 -3.13 -8.80
N VAL A 700 -7.39 -2.85 -10.10
CA VAL A 700 -8.23 -3.40 -11.18
C VAL A 700 -7.74 -4.74 -11.75
N VAL A 701 -6.43 -5.02 -11.68
CA VAL A 701 -5.84 -6.22 -12.30
C VAL A 701 -6.35 -7.53 -11.70
N PRO A 702 -6.46 -7.70 -10.36
CA PRO A 702 -6.97 -8.94 -9.78
C PRO A 702 -8.38 -9.30 -10.28
N ALA A 703 -9.27 -8.31 -10.34
CA ALA A 703 -10.64 -8.50 -10.81
C ALA A 703 -10.70 -8.84 -12.31
N ALA A 704 -9.87 -8.20 -13.15
CA ALA A 704 -9.79 -8.49 -14.57
C ALA A 704 -9.26 -9.91 -14.85
N VAL A 705 -8.22 -10.34 -14.11
CA VAL A 705 -7.69 -11.71 -14.21
C VAL A 705 -8.73 -12.72 -13.78
N LEU A 706 -9.44 -12.48 -12.67
CA LEU A 706 -10.49 -13.35 -12.17
C LEU A 706 -11.66 -13.48 -13.17
N ALA A 707 -12.06 -12.37 -13.81
CA ALA A 707 -13.06 -12.36 -14.87
C ALA A 707 -12.62 -13.20 -16.09
N ALA A 708 -11.35 -13.07 -16.51
CA ALA A 708 -10.79 -13.86 -17.61
C ALA A 708 -10.76 -15.35 -17.29
N LEU A 709 -10.42 -15.73 -16.07
CA LEU A 709 -10.43 -17.12 -15.60
C LEU A 709 -11.86 -17.70 -15.56
N ARG A 710 -12.85 -16.91 -15.12
CA ARG A 710 -14.27 -17.32 -15.18
C ARG A 710 -14.72 -17.59 -16.61
N GLN A 711 -14.35 -16.69 -17.55
CA GLN A 711 -14.69 -16.87 -18.96
C GLN A 711 -14.02 -18.12 -19.56
N ALA A 712 -12.73 -18.36 -19.27
CA ALA A 712 -11.99 -19.51 -19.79
C ALA A 712 -12.56 -20.85 -19.27
N THR A 713 -12.90 -20.91 -17.98
CA THR A 713 -13.24 -22.17 -17.30
C THR A 713 -14.75 -22.42 -17.21
N GLY A 714 -15.58 -21.38 -17.34
CA GLY A 714 -17.00 -21.43 -17.04
C GLY A 714 -17.32 -21.63 -15.55
N ARG A 715 -16.33 -21.52 -14.66
CA ARG A 715 -16.49 -21.73 -13.21
C ARG A 715 -16.79 -20.43 -12.49
N GLU A 716 -17.55 -20.54 -11.41
CA GLU A 716 -17.75 -19.43 -10.47
C GLU A 716 -16.53 -19.31 -9.53
N LEU A 717 -15.62 -18.40 -9.85
CA LEU A 717 -14.43 -18.11 -9.03
C LEU A 717 -14.68 -16.82 -8.24
N SER A 718 -14.58 -16.90 -6.92
CA SER A 718 -14.90 -15.77 -6.02
C SER A 718 -13.83 -15.53 -4.95
N ARG A 719 -12.66 -16.17 -5.07
CA ARG A 719 -11.53 -16.02 -4.16
C ARG A 719 -10.27 -15.65 -4.93
N VAL A 720 -9.43 -14.82 -4.32
CA VAL A 720 -8.04 -14.57 -4.74
C VAL A 720 -7.08 -14.82 -3.56
N PRO A 721 -5.91 -15.43 -3.83
CA PRO A 721 -5.47 -15.97 -5.11
C PRO A 721 -6.27 -17.23 -5.52
N VAL A 722 -6.46 -17.38 -6.84
CA VAL A 722 -7.06 -18.58 -7.42
C VAL A 722 -6.01 -19.70 -7.41
N LYS A 723 -6.34 -20.83 -6.83
CA LYS A 723 -5.45 -22.00 -6.76
C LYS A 723 -5.78 -23.00 -7.90
N PRO A 724 -4.83 -23.89 -8.28
CA PRO A 724 -5.08 -24.93 -9.28
C PRO A 724 -6.36 -25.75 -9.00
N ASP A 725 -6.60 -26.12 -7.74
CA ASP A 725 -7.77 -26.89 -7.31
C ASP A 725 -9.11 -26.19 -7.62
N ASP A 726 -9.14 -24.85 -7.61
CA ASP A 726 -10.33 -24.07 -7.95
C ASP A 726 -10.63 -24.19 -9.46
N LEU A 727 -9.57 -24.22 -10.29
CA LEU A 727 -9.68 -24.26 -11.75
C LEU A 727 -10.08 -25.64 -12.29
N ILE A 728 -9.61 -26.73 -11.67
CA ILE A 728 -9.99 -28.09 -12.05
C ILE A 728 -11.26 -28.58 -11.34
N GLY A 729 -11.77 -27.82 -10.36
CA GLY A 729 -13.03 -28.09 -9.66
C GLY A 729 -12.95 -29.10 -8.53
N LEU A 730 -11.78 -29.34 -7.98
CA LEU A 730 -11.59 -30.12 -6.76
C LEU A 730 -12.03 -29.36 -5.52
N ARG A 731 -11.95 -28.02 -5.56
CA ARG A 731 -12.47 -27.16 -4.51
C ARG A 731 -13.72 -26.45 -5.00
N PRO A 732 -14.89 -26.66 -4.38
CA PRO A 732 -16.08 -25.89 -4.74
C PRO A 732 -15.87 -24.43 -4.38
N SER A 733 -16.28 -23.52 -5.28
CA SER A 733 -16.41 -22.11 -4.93
C SER A 733 -17.30 -21.98 -3.71
N PRO A 734 -16.95 -21.15 -2.72
CA PRO A 734 -17.85 -20.85 -1.63
C PRO A 734 -19.10 -20.20 -2.21
N GLY A 735 -20.21 -20.96 -2.26
CA GLY A 735 -21.52 -20.43 -2.65
C GLY A 735 -21.93 -19.29 -1.75
N TYR A 736 -22.88 -18.46 -2.19
CA TYR A 736 -23.44 -17.42 -1.32
C TYR A 736 -23.92 -18.04 -0.02
N ARG A 737 -23.44 -17.50 1.09
CA ARG A 737 -23.86 -17.85 2.44
C ARG A 737 -24.34 -16.60 3.15
N THR A 738 -25.30 -16.75 4.04
CA THR A 738 -25.81 -15.62 4.82
C THR A 738 -24.67 -14.99 5.61
N PRO A 739 -24.49 -13.66 5.59
CA PRO A 739 -23.51 -13.02 6.44
C PRO A 739 -23.79 -13.30 7.92
N PRO A 740 -22.77 -13.37 8.76
CA PRO A 740 -22.94 -13.48 10.20
C PRO A 740 -23.74 -12.28 10.73
N PRO A 741 -24.49 -12.44 11.85
CA PRO A 741 -25.35 -11.39 12.40
C PRO A 741 -24.63 -10.11 12.78
#